data_2f789868631a8ac302a813c2f7c37662
#
_entry.id   2f789868631a8ac302a813c2f7c37662
#
_cell.length_a   1.000
_cell.length_b   1.000
_cell.length_c   1.000
_cell.angle_alpha   90.00
_cell.angle_beta   90.00
_cell.angle_gamma   90.00
#
_symmetry.space_group_name_H-M   'P 1'
#
loop_
_entity.id
_entity.type
_entity.pdbx_description
1 polymer ?
#
loop_
_entity_poly.entity_id
_entity_poly.type
_entity_poly.pdbx_seq_one_letter_code
_entity_poly.pdbx_strand_id
1 'polypeptide(L)'
;MQKENLFFFSFPSAKNFGEARVIKKLQKEHIIKLFYYLCTIYDNTKLLIMMKKHLYATLAACLLGVSATAQDVRQLTMNTKPGAPIQSTMYGIFFEDINFGADGGLYAELVSNRSFEAPLHITPAGQRISGGLMDWKTFGNVQLNSENPAFSRNPHYVTLIDDGHREKQTGIENHGYFGMGVKKGLKYDFSVYGRARGAEDARIRVELVDANNEVMVKKTVNISGKEWKRYTAELTSPRTDAKAFMRVYLEGKNSADLDHVSLFPGDAWQGILRADMVQDLKDLHPGVFRFPGGCIVEGTDLASRYQWKESVGQVENRPLNENRWNYTFPHRLFPSYFQSYGLGFYEFFLLSEYIGAQALPVLNVGLACQYQNDDKDAARVHVSVDDLQQYIDDALDLIEFANGSTDTKWGKLRADMGHPAPFNLKQIGVGNEQWGPLYPERLKKFIAAIRAKYPQMKIVGSSGPDPDDKGGKQFSYGWEQMTKLGADLVDEHYYRNQEWFMKNVARYDGYSRKGPKVFAGEYACHIKEKPAPTPEGMNVFDAALHEAAAMTGFERNADVVHMATYAPLFAHVEGWQWRPDLIWVDNLTTVRTPNYYVQQLYAMNPGTNVLTLTEDVMAPGAKKAKAQPVTGQDGLCASAVYDKNAGKYIVKLVNVGDKAQQIALTFKGLKVAPDVENATVTTLHSDNPMACNTIQKKSVVVPTEMKAMGVTAEKNVVTLTVPAKTFAVYKF
;
A
#
# COMPACT_ATOMS: atom_id res chain seq x y z
N MET A 1 -1.37 -45.82 35.08
CA MET A 1 -2.25 -46.86 35.66
C MET A 1 -3.29 -46.17 36.51
N GLN A 2 -4.47 -45.98 35.98
CA GLN A 2 -5.76 -46.00 36.72
C GLN A 2 -6.85 -46.00 35.66
N LYS A 3 -7.69 -47.01 35.74
CA LYS A 3 -8.81 -47.33 34.84
C LYS A 3 -9.98 -46.44 35.20
N GLU A 4 -10.57 -45.72 34.24
CA GLU A 4 -11.87 -45.10 34.38
C GLU A 4 -12.95 -46.04 33.83
N ASN A 5 -13.98 -46.26 34.62
CA ASN A 5 -15.08 -47.14 34.35
C ASN A 5 -16.06 -46.52 33.36
N LEU A 6 -16.29 -47.19 32.22
CA LEU A 6 -17.44 -46.93 31.33
C LEU A 6 -18.68 -47.60 31.88
N PHE A 7 -19.71 -46.84 32.21
CA PHE A 7 -21.04 -47.35 32.51
C PHE A 7 -21.78 -47.69 31.20
N PHE A 8 -21.99 -48.96 30.95
CA PHE A 8 -22.91 -49.43 29.93
C PHE A 8 -24.33 -49.48 30.47
N PHE A 9 -25.27 -48.75 29.89
CA PHE A 9 -26.70 -48.96 30.10
C PHE A 9 -27.23 -49.96 29.06
N SER A 10 -27.71 -51.13 29.56
CA SER A 10 -28.42 -52.12 28.78
C SER A 10 -29.92 -51.70 28.60
N PHE A 11 -30.40 -51.70 27.37
CA PHE A 11 -31.80 -51.47 27.06
C PHE A 11 -32.55 -52.77 26.81
N PRO A 12 -33.82 -52.89 27.24
CA PRO A 12 -34.65 -54.04 26.92
C PRO A 12 -35.17 -53.97 25.49
N SER A 13 -35.33 -55.14 24.86
CA SER A 13 -35.83 -55.32 23.51
C SER A 13 -37.34 -55.03 23.40
N ALA A 14 -37.74 -54.04 22.61
CA ALA A 14 -39.13 -53.72 22.29
C ALA A 14 -39.58 -54.42 21.00
N LYS A 15 -40.57 -55.21 21.05
CA LYS A 15 -41.33 -55.75 19.91
C LYS A 15 -42.51 -54.79 19.66
N ASN A 16 -42.43 -53.88 18.71
CA ASN A 16 -43.51 -53.36 17.90
C ASN A 16 -43.03 -52.13 17.09
N PHE A 17 -43.23 -52.18 15.78
CA PHE A 17 -42.73 -51.21 14.82
C PHE A 17 -43.40 -49.79 14.84
N GLY A 18 -44.51 -49.62 15.57
CA GLY A 18 -45.22 -48.34 15.69
C GLY A 18 -44.71 -47.43 16.80
N GLU A 19 -44.32 -47.97 17.92
CA GLU A 19 -43.82 -47.23 19.08
C GLU A 19 -42.36 -46.75 18.91
N ALA A 20 -41.56 -47.46 18.11
CA ALA A 20 -40.18 -47.12 17.86
C ALA A 20 -39.98 -45.76 17.12
N ARG A 21 -40.97 -45.32 16.34
CA ARG A 21 -40.93 -44.02 15.65
C ARG A 21 -41.22 -42.85 16.59
N VAL A 22 -42.15 -43.01 17.51
CA VAL A 22 -42.51 -41.98 18.49
C VAL A 22 -41.41 -41.87 19.56
N ILE A 23 -40.89 -42.99 20.03
CA ILE A 23 -39.77 -43.00 21.00
C ILE A 23 -38.49 -42.40 20.40
N LYS A 24 -38.16 -42.69 19.12
CA LYS A 24 -37.03 -42.08 18.43
C LYS A 24 -37.21 -40.55 18.22
N LYS A 25 -38.43 -40.10 18.01
CA LYS A 25 -38.71 -38.65 17.86
C LYS A 25 -38.59 -37.93 19.21
N LEU A 26 -39.14 -38.52 20.28
CA LEU A 26 -39.04 -37.99 21.65
C LEU A 26 -37.58 -38.02 22.18
N GLN A 27 -36.85 -39.08 21.90
CA GLN A 27 -35.42 -39.17 22.25
C GLN A 27 -34.59 -38.13 21.52
N LYS A 28 -34.88 -37.88 20.22
CA LYS A 28 -34.21 -36.86 19.43
C LYS A 28 -34.48 -35.46 19.94
N GLU A 29 -35.70 -35.14 20.34
CA GLU A 29 -36.07 -33.86 20.94
C GLU A 29 -35.43 -33.65 22.33
N HIS A 30 -35.36 -34.71 23.14
CA HIS A 30 -34.68 -34.64 24.45
C HIS A 30 -33.17 -34.52 24.34
N ILE A 31 -32.54 -35.19 23.37
CA ILE A 31 -31.12 -35.08 23.10
C ILE A 31 -30.80 -33.68 22.57
N ILE A 32 -31.62 -33.11 21.69
CA ILE A 32 -31.42 -31.73 21.19
C ILE A 32 -31.59 -30.73 22.32
N LYS A 33 -32.58 -30.86 23.19
CA LYS A 33 -32.77 -30.00 24.38
C LYS A 33 -31.62 -30.12 25.37
N LEU A 34 -31.13 -31.35 25.61
CA LEU A 34 -30.00 -31.59 26.49
C LEU A 34 -28.71 -31.02 25.88
N PHE A 35 -28.54 -31.13 24.56
CA PHE A 35 -27.40 -30.53 23.85
C PHE A 35 -27.42 -29.01 23.91
N TYR A 36 -28.60 -28.40 23.69
CA TYR A 36 -28.78 -26.95 23.87
C TYR A 36 -28.53 -26.52 25.32
N TYR A 37 -29.02 -27.25 26.28
CA TYR A 37 -28.79 -26.96 27.70
C TYR A 37 -27.30 -27.13 28.10
N LEU A 38 -26.63 -28.15 27.60
CA LEU A 38 -25.19 -28.36 27.81
C LEU A 38 -24.36 -27.32 27.11
N CYS A 39 -24.71 -26.87 25.89
CA CYS A 39 -24.04 -25.76 25.21
C CYS A 39 -24.21 -24.44 25.99
N THR A 40 -25.44 -24.19 26.52
CA THR A 40 -25.69 -22.98 27.32
C THR A 40 -24.92 -23.00 28.65
N ILE A 41 -24.78 -24.17 29.30
CA ILE A 41 -23.96 -24.34 30.50
C ILE A 41 -22.46 -24.21 30.16
N TYR A 42 -22.01 -24.76 29.02
CA TYR A 42 -20.64 -24.70 28.59
C TYR A 42 -20.22 -23.26 28.28
N ASP A 43 -21.06 -22.50 27.57
CA ASP A 43 -20.77 -21.08 27.28
C ASP A 43 -20.82 -20.22 28.55
N ASN A 44 -21.77 -20.47 29.47
CA ASN A 44 -21.79 -19.77 30.76
C ASN A 44 -20.61 -20.15 31.66
N THR A 45 -20.10 -21.37 31.57
CA THR A 45 -18.94 -21.82 32.34
C THR A 45 -17.66 -21.20 31.77
N LYS A 46 -17.53 -21.10 30.44
CA LYS A 46 -16.41 -20.39 29.80
C LYS A 46 -16.42 -18.91 30.11
N LEU A 47 -17.60 -18.27 30.04
CA LEU A 47 -17.78 -16.85 30.41
C LEU A 47 -17.43 -16.62 31.87
N LEU A 48 -17.86 -17.50 32.79
CA LEU A 48 -17.54 -17.41 34.23
C LEU A 48 -16.06 -17.67 34.52
N ILE A 49 -15.41 -18.58 33.76
CA ILE A 49 -13.97 -18.84 33.85
C ILE A 49 -13.18 -17.64 33.27
N MET A 50 -13.63 -17.06 32.17
CA MET A 50 -13.03 -15.83 31.62
C MET A 50 -13.17 -14.64 32.58
N MET A 51 -14.37 -14.43 33.15
CA MET A 51 -14.61 -13.39 34.15
C MET A 51 -13.78 -13.62 35.42
N LYS A 52 -13.67 -14.85 35.91
CA LYS A 52 -12.78 -15.19 37.05
C LYS A 52 -11.30 -14.99 36.70
N LYS A 53 -10.85 -15.38 35.49
CA LYS A 53 -9.47 -15.12 35.04
C LYS A 53 -9.19 -13.64 34.92
N HIS A 54 -10.12 -12.83 34.43
CA HIS A 54 -9.96 -11.36 34.38
C HIS A 54 -10.01 -10.75 35.77
N LEU A 55 -10.89 -11.22 36.66
CA LEU A 55 -10.95 -10.76 38.05
C LEU A 55 -9.70 -11.16 38.83
N TYR A 56 -9.18 -12.39 38.64
CA TYR A 56 -7.91 -12.81 39.25
C TYR A 56 -6.70 -12.11 38.63
N ALA A 57 -6.70 -11.82 37.32
CA ALA A 57 -5.67 -11.03 36.69
C ALA A 57 -5.70 -9.58 37.20
N THR A 58 -6.89 -9.01 37.40
CA THR A 58 -7.04 -7.67 37.94
C THR A 58 -6.70 -7.63 39.44
N LEU A 59 -7.07 -8.65 40.25
CA LEU A 59 -6.66 -8.76 41.65
C LEU A 59 -5.16 -9.13 41.78
N ALA A 60 -4.60 -9.95 40.91
CA ALA A 60 -3.17 -10.24 40.89
C ALA A 60 -2.36 -9.01 40.46
N ALA A 61 -2.87 -8.21 39.53
CA ALA A 61 -2.29 -6.91 39.19
C ALA A 61 -2.37 -5.91 40.36
N CYS A 62 -3.43 -5.98 41.20
CA CYS A 62 -3.55 -5.17 42.41
C CYS A 62 -2.73 -5.71 43.62
N LEU A 63 -2.45 -7.04 43.67
CA LEU A 63 -1.68 -7.65 44.77
C LEU A 63 -0.18 -7.81 44.45
N LEU A 64 0.24 -7.75 43.18
CA LEU A 64 1.64 -7.66 42.75
C LEU A 64 2.21 -6.22 42.90
N GLY A 65 1.39 -5.29 43.31
CA GLY A 65 1.79 -3.90 43.60
C GLY A 65 2.63 -3.66 44.85
N VAL A 66 3.11 -4.73 45.54
CA VAL A 66 3.89 -4.56 46.79
C VAL A 66 5.16 -5.44 46.76
N SER A 67 5.95 -5.26 45.76
CA SER A 67 7.43 -5.42 45.75
C SER A 67 8.00 -4.81 44.47
N ALA A 68 7.60 -3.58 44.18
CA ALA A 68 8.33 -2.77 43.20
C ALA A 68 9.64 -2.38 43.92
N THR A 69 10.75 -2.98 43.52
CA THR A 69 12.01 -2.21 43.48
C THR A 69 11.63 -0.91 42.79
N ALA A 70 11.85 0.23 43.50
CA ALA A 70 11.52 1.53 42.95
C ALA A 70 12.10 1.63 41.54
N GLN A 71 11.26 1.47 40.54
CA GLN A 71 11.69 1.67 39.16
C GLN A 71 11.93 3.17 39.09
N ASP A 72 13.15 3.58 38.77
CA ASP A 72 13.51 4.99 38.68
C ASP A 72 12.56 5.66 37.70
N VAL A 73 11.76 6.63 38.25
CA VAL A 73 10.82 7.41 37.43
C VAL A 73 11.63 8.32 36.53
N ARG A 74 11.47 8.09 35.25
CA ARG A 74 12.21 8.80 34.19
C ARG A 74 11.70 10.23 34.08
N GLN A 75 12.61 11.19 34.16
CA GLN A 75 12.28 12.62 34.16
C GLN A 75 12.41 13.19 32.76
N LEU A 76 11.27 13.48 32.12
CA LEU A 76 11.23 14.16 30.82
C LEU A 76 10.81 15.61 30.99
N THR A 77 11.40 16.51 30.22
CA THR A 77 11.03 17.93 30.18
C THR A 77 10.62 18.32 28.76
N MET A 78 9.37 18.73 28.61
CA MET A 78 8.82 19.27 27.38
C MET A 78 8.70 20.79 27.49
N ASN A 79 9.38 21.51 26.60
CA ASN A 79 9.21 22.96 26.47
C ASN A 79 7.92 23.26 25.72
N THR A 80 6.97 23.93 26.34
CA THR A 80 5.66 24.24 25.74
C THR A 80 5.68 25.38 24.72
N LYS A 81 6.82 26.07 24.56
CA LYS A 81 6.99 27.07 23.50
C LYS A 81 7.10 26.37 22.13
N PRO A 82 6.18 26.66 21.18
CA PRO A 82 6.23 26.09 19.87
C PRO A 82 7.55 26.35 19.15
N GLY A 83 8.16 25.29 18.62
CA GLY A 83 9.35 25.30 17.78
C GLY A 83 9.04 25.34 16.29
N ALA A 84 9.79 24.60 15.49
CA ALA A 84 9.64 24.54 14.04
C ALA A 84 8.22 24.10 13.63
N PRO A 85 7.68 24.68 12.53
CA PRO A 85 6.42 24.22 11.97
C PRO A 85 6.58 22.82 11.37
N ILE A 86 5.53 22.00 11.47
CA ILE A 86 5.44 20.71 10.81
C ILE A 86 4.83 20.91 9.44
N GLN A 87 5.48 20.32 8.42
CA GLN A 87 4.98 20.40 7.06
C GLN A 87 3.74 19.52 6.90
N SER A 88 2.73 19.99 6.17
CA SER A 88 1.55 19.18 5.85
C SER A 88 1.89 17.93 5.04
N THR A 89 3.05 17.90 4.40
CA THR A 89 3.57 16.79 3.59
C THR A 89 4.42 15.80 4.38
N MET A 90 4.58 15.98 5.71
CA MET A 90 5.57 15.23 6.49
C MET A 90 5.34 13.72 6.46
N TYR A 91 4.10 13.28 6.55
CA TYR A 91 3.73 11.87 6.53
C TYR A 91 2.95 11.55 5.26
N GLY A 92 3.46 10.63 4.45
CA GLY A 92 2.89 10.35 3.15
C GLY A 92 2.97 8.89 2.76
N ILE A 93 2.67 8.64 1.49
CA ILE A 93 2.69 7.32 0.88
C ILE A 93 3.49 7.32 -0.41
N PHE A 94 4.09 6.17 -0.71
CA PHE A 94 4.81 5.88 -1.93
C PHE A 94 4.11 4.75 -2.68
N PHE A 95 3.70 4.99 -3.91
CA PHE A 95 3.16 3.97 -4.79
C PHE A 95 4.17 3.57 -5.85
N GLU A 96 4.32 2.29 -6.05
CA GLU A 96 5.01 1.67 -7.18
C GLU A 96 4.20 0.47 -7.66
N ASP A 97 4.17 0.24 -8.98
CA ASP A 97 3.58 -0.97 -9.55
C ASP A 97 4.57 -2.14 -9.45
N ILE A 98 4.84 -2.53 -8.22
CA ILE A 98 5.51 -3.77 -7.79
C ILE A 98 4.47 -4.65 -7.10
N ASN A 99 4.68 -5.97 -7.05
CA ASN A 99 3.80 -6.88 -6.31
C ASN A 99 2.34 -6.86 -6.80
N PHE A 100 2.08 -6.52 -8.07
CA PHE A 100 0.75 -6.30 -8.64
C PHE A 100 -0.02 -5.18 -7.92
N GLY A 101 0.65 -4.08 -7.66
CA GLY A 101 0.07 -2.92 -6.97
C GLY A 101 -0.90 -2.11 -7.83
N ALA A 102 -0.68 -2.02 -9.16
CA ALA A 102 -1.59 -1.37 -10.11
C ALA A 102 -2.54 -2.39 -10.74
N ASP A 103 -2.16 -2.98 -11.87
CA ASP A 103 -2.94 -4.03 -12.53
C ASP A 103 -3.00 -5.28 -11.63
N GLY A 104 -4.20 -5.75 -11.31
CA GLY A 104 -4.43 -6.80 -10.30
C GLY A 104 -4.43 -6.32 -8.84
N GLY A 105 -4.31 -5.00 -8.65
CA GLY A 105 -4.33 -4.33 -7.35
C GLY A 105 -5.28 -3.14 -7.35
N LEU A 106 -4.74 -1.92 -7.28
CA LEU A 106 -5.52 -0.68 -7.14
C LEU A 106 -6.39 -0.35 -8.37
N TYR A 107 -5.93 -0.67 -9.58
CA TYR A 107 -6.76 -0.56 -10.79
C TYR A 107 -7.80 -1.68 -10.79
N ALA A 108 -9.06 -1.31 -10.87
CA ALA A 108 -10.18 -2.22 -10.63
C ALA A 108 -10.53 -3.14 -11.81
N GLU A 109 -9.83 -3.06 -12.96
CA GLU A 109 -10.00 -3.96 -14.09
C GLU A 109 -9.69 -5.41 -13.69
N LEU A 110 -10.64 -6.31 -13.89
CA LEU A 110 -10.48 -7.72 -13.54
C LEU A 110 -9.86 -8.55 -14.65
N VAL A 111 -9.87 -8.06 -15.89
CA VAL A 111 -9.38 -8.78 -17.08
C VAL A 111 -7.91 -8.46 -17.32
N SER A 112 -7.05 -9.46 -17.28
CA SER A 112 -5.65 -9.34 -17.66
C SER A 112 -5.50 -9.31 -19.18
N ASN A 113 -4.56 -8.49 -19.70
CA ASN A 113 -4.29 -8.35 -21.15
C ASN A 113 -5.58 -8.14 -21.97
N ARG A 114 -6.44 -7.21 -21.52
CA ARG A 114 -7.78 -6.97 -22.08
C ARG A 114 -7.80 -6.56 -23.56
N SER A 115 -6.70 -5.98 -24.05
CA SER A 115 -6.53 -5.44 -25.41
C SER A 115 -5.70 -6.34 -26.33
N PHE A 116 -5.30 -7.53 -25.88
CA PHE A 116 -4.53 -8.50 -26.67
C PHE A 116 -3.16 -8.00 -27.15
N GLU A 117 -2.56 -7.04 -26.44
CA GLU A 117 -1.32 -6.36 -26.83
C GLU A 117 -0.05 -6.97 -26.21
N ALA A 118 -0.17 -7.98 -25.35
CA ALA A 118 1.01 -8.60 -24.74
C ALA A 118 2.00 -9.08 -25.82
N PRO A 119 3.27 -8.66 -25.77
CA PRO A 119 4.25 -9.04 -26.78
C PRO A 119 4.63 -10.51 -26.67
N LEU A 120 5.22 -11.05 -27.75
CA LEU A 120 5.87 -12.35 -27.67
C LEU A 120 7.06 -12.25 -26.69
N HIS A 121 7.01 -13.03 -25.65
CA HIS A 121 8.07 -13.10 -24.65
C HIS A 121 8.96 -14.33 -24.83
N ILE A 122 10.27 -14.15 -24.62
CA ILE A 122 11.21 -15.26 -24.47
C ILE A 122 11.76 -15.15 -23.04
N THR A 123 11.43 -16.14 -22.21
CA THR A 123 11.93 -16.17 -20.83
C THR A 123 13.46 -16.28 -20.79
N PRO A 124 14.13 -15.91 -19.68
CA PRO A 124 15.57 -16.13 -19.53
C PRO A 124 15.99 -17.60 -19.72
N ALA A 125 15.06 -18.55 -19.51
CA ALA A 125 15.25 -19.98 -19.77
C ALA A 125 15.04 -20.39 -21.25
N GLY A 126 14.75 -19.42 -22.14
CA GLY A 126 14.51 -19.66 -23.57
C GLY A 126 13.11 -20.17 -23.91
N GLN A 127 12.17 -20.19 -22.97
CA GLN A 127 10.78 -20.56 -23.22
C GLN A 127 10.07 -19.39 -23.96
N ARG A 128 9.40 -19.72 -25.08
CA ARG A 128 8.57 -18.76 -25.79
C ARG A 128 7.17 -18.73 -25.22
N ILE A 129 6.70 -17.54 -24.85
CA ILE A 129 5.33 -17.28 -24.41
C ILE A 129 4.64 -16.50 -25.52
N SER A 130 3.51 -17.02 -26.01
CA SER A 130 2.80 -16.41 -27.14
C SER A 130 2.31 -15.01 -26.77
N GLY A 131 2.63 -14.02 -27.59
CA GLY A 131 2.08 -12.68 -27.50
C GLY A 131 0.58 -12.62 -27.83
N GLY A 132 -0.04 -11.47 -27.62
CA GLY A 132 -1.44 -11.21 -27.93
C GLY A 132 -2.45 -11.99 -27.10
N LEU A 133 -2.35 -13.30 -27.11
CA LEU A 133 -3.25 -14.20 -26.37
C LEU A 133 -2.70 -14.64 -24.98
N MET A 134 -1.67 -13.99 -24.48
CA MET A 134 -1.20 -14.22 -23.12
C MET A 134 -2.35 -13.98 -22.12
N ASP A 135 -2.48 -14.85 -21.12
CA ASP A 135 -3.56 -14.89 -20.12
C ASP A 135 -4.96 -15.24 -20.69
N TRP A 136 -5.06 -15.48 -22.01
CA TRP A 136 -6.29 -15.92 -22.65
C TRP A 136 -6.21 -17.39 -23.04
N LYS A 137 -7.22 -18.15 -22.65
CA LYS A 137 -7.45 -19.51 -23.16
C LYS A 137 -8.51 -19.45 -24.26
N THR A 138 -8.22 -20.10 -25.38
CA THR A 138 -9.10 -20.11 -26.54
C THR A 138 -9.81 -21.44 -26.71
N PHE A 139 -11.02 -21.39 -27.25
CA PHE A 139 -11.85 -22.55 -27.60
C PHE A 139 -12.32 -22.41 -29.05
N GLY A 140 -12.38 -23.51 -29.79
CA GLY A 140 -12.83 -23.50 -31.19
C GLY A 140 -11.89 -22.69 -32.09
N ASN A 141 -12.45 -21.90 -33.00
CA ASN A 141 -11.71 -21.13 -33.98
C ASN A 141 -11.58 -19.67 -33.59
N VAL A 142 -10.46 -19.31 -32.96
CA VAL A 142 -10.12 -17.95 -32.53
C VAL A 142 -8.84 -17.50 -33.21
N GLN A 143 -8.85 -16.31 -33.79
CA GLN A 143 -7.70 -15.74 -34.48
C GLN A 143 -7.35 -14.38 -33.91
N LEU A 144 -6.05 -14.12 -33.72
CA LEU A 144 -5.50 -12.82 -33.41
C LEU A 144 -5.30 -12.02 -34.70
N ASN A 145 -5.80 -10.82 -34.79
CA ASN A 145 -5.75 -9.94 -35.94
C ASN A 145 -5.34 -8.52 -35.54
N SER A 146 -4.92 -7.72 -36.54
CA SER A 146 -4.56 -6.29 -36.35
C SER A 146 -4.98 -5.41 -37.53
N GLU A 147 -5.72 -5.98 -38.52
CA GLU A 147 -6.20 -5.22 -39.68
C GLU A 147 -7.44 -4.40 -39.37
N ASN A 148 -7.43 -3.09 -39.69
CA ASN A 148 -8.51 -2.17 -39.38
C ASN A 148 -8.93 -2.20 -37.90
N PRO A 149 -8.00 -1.92 -36.98
CA PRO A 149 -8.21 -2.03 -35.55
C PRO A 149 -9.22 -1.01 -35.02
N ALA A 150 -9.75 -1.25 -33.80
CA ALA A 150 -10.55 -0.27 -33.07
C ALA A 150 -9.71 0.94 -32.65
N PHE A 151 -8.45 0.69 -32.27
CA PHE A 151 -7.52 1.68 -31.73
C PHE A 151 -6.15 1.54 -32.38
N SER A 152 -5.60 2.65 -32.87
CA SER A 152 -4.33 2.64 -33.62
C SER A 152 -3.10 2.30 -32.77
N ARG A 153 -3.16 2.56 -31.46
CA ARG A 153 -2.07 2.31 -30.51
C ARG A 153 -2.18 0.95 -29.83
N ASN A 154 -3.35 0.34 -29.87
CA ASN A 154 -3.64 -1.01 -29.42
C ASN A 154 -4.32 -1.75 -30.58
N PRO A 155 -3.55 -2.17 -31.63
CA PRO A 155 -4.15 -2.62 -32.87
C PRO A 155 -4.64 -4.06 -32.86
N HIS A 156 -4.27 -4.86 -31.85
CA HIS A 156 -4.64 -6.26 -31.82
C HIS A 156 -6.07 -6.47 -31.33
N TYR A 157 -6.74 -7.43 -31.91
CA TYR A 157 -8.07 -7.88 -31.52
C TYR A 157 -8.25 -9.36 -31.82
N VAL A 158 -9.23 -10.01 -31.25
CA VAL A 158 -9.55 -11.41 -31.55
C VAL A 158 -10.78 -11.51 -32.44
N THR A 159 -10.73 -12.44 -33.41
CA THR A 159 -11.91 -12.84 -34.18
C THR A 159 -12.39 -14.18 -33.65
N LEU A 160 -13.64 -14.24 -33.22
CA LEU A 160 -14.37 -15.46 -32.94
C LEU A 160 -15.05 -15.91 -34.24
N ILE A 161 -14.62 -17.06 -34.82
CA ILE A 161 -15.05 -17.50 -36.13
C ILE A 161 -16.12 -18.59 -35.99
N ASP A 162 -17.27 -18.38 -36.65
CA ASP A 162 -18.24 -19.43 -36.86
C ASP A 162 -17.77 -20.26 -38.07
N ASP A 163 -17.26 -21.46 -37.85
CA ASP A 163 -16.83 -22.42 -38.86
C ASP A 163 -17.90 -23.46 -39.19
N GLY A 164 -19.12 -23.27 -38.71
CA GLY A 164 -20.24 -24.19 -38.93
C GLY A 164 -20.23 -25.45 -38.07
N HIS A 165 -19.17 -25.69 -37.28
CA HIS A 165 -19.05 -26.83 -36.36
C HIS A 165 -19.71 -26.54 -35.01
N ARG A 166 -21.01 -26.73 -34.92
CA ARG A 166 -21.83 -26.41 -33.75
C ARG A 166 -21.53 -27.27 -32.51
N GLU A 167 -20.76 -28.34 -32.66
CA GLU A 167 -20.40 -29.22 -31.55
C GLU A 167 -19.28 -28.64 -30.68
N LYS A 168 -18.51 -27.67 -31.18
CA LYS A 168 -17.45 -26.99 -30.47
C LYS A 168 -17.77 -25.51 -30.29
N GLN A 169 -17.91 -25.06 -29.05
CA GLN A 169 -18.08 -23.65 -28.79
C GLN A 169 -16.80 -22.88 -29.13
N THR A 170 -16.93 -21.79 -29.89
CA THR A 170 -15.84 -20.85 -30.15
C THR A 170 -15.89 -19.74 -29.11
N GLY A 171 -14.77 -19.43 -28.46
CA GLY A 171 -14.72 -18.43 -27.44
C GLY A 171 -13.36 -18.25 -26.77
N ILE A 172 -13.34 -17.36 -25.79
CA ILE A 172 -12.16 -17.00 -25.01
C ILE A 172 -12.47 -17.02 -23.52
N GLU A 173 -11.46 -17.35 -22.70
CA GLU A 173 -11.56 -17.41 -21.24
C GLU A 173 -10.39 -16.65 -20.63
N ASN A 174 -10.67 -15.81 -19.60
CA ASN A 174 -9.68 -15.05 -18.86
C ASN A 174 -9.86 -15.23 -17.36
N HIS A 175 -8.77 -15.55 -16.68
CA HIS A 175 -8.75 -15.76 -15.23
C HIS A 175 -8.33 -14.52 -14.44
N GLY A 176 -8.10 -13.40 -15.10
CA GLY A 176 -7.65 -12.16 -14.46
C GLY A 176 -6.30 -12.29 -13.76
N TYR A 177 -6.15 -11.57 -12.69
CA TYR A 177 -4.94 -11.52 -11.86
C TYR A 177 -5.11 -12.45 -10.65
N PHE A 178 -4.55 -13.67 -10.72
CA PHE A 178 -4.70 -14.71 -9.67
C PHE A 178 -6.18 -15.12 -9.40
N GLY A 179 -7.07 -14.99 -10.37
CA GLY A 179 -8.52 -15.11 -10.26
C GLY A 179 -9.22 -13.76 -10.25
N MET A 180 -10.51 -13.74 -10.54
CA MET A 180 -11.36 -12.56 -10.45
C MET A 180 -12.14 -12.59 -9.13
N GLY A 181 -11.92 -11.62 -8.24
CA GLY A 181 -12.68 -11.51 -7.00
C GLY A 181 -14.09 -11.02 -7.24
N VAL A 182 -15.08 -11.85 -6.92
CA VAL A 182 -16.48 -11.47 -7.05
C VAL A 182 -17.23 -11.59 -5.73
N LYS A 183 -18.10 -10.61 -5.44
CA LYS A 183 -18.87 -10.50 -4.19
C LYS A 183 -20.34 -10.74 -4.47
N LYS A 184 -21.01 -11.51 -3.61
CA LYS A 184 -22.44 -11.78 -3.71
C LYS A 184 -23.26 -10.49 -3.74
N GLY A 185 -24.14 -10.35 -4.74
CA GLY A 185 -25.02 -9.21 -4.91
C GLY A 185 -24.38 -7.99 -5.56
N LEU A 186 -23.06 -7.98 -5.74
CA LEU A 186 -22.37 -6.89 -6.44
C LEU A 186 -22.57 -7.05 -7.96
N LYS A 187 -22.75 -5.92 -8.63
CA LYS A 187 -22.82 -5.81 -10.08
C LYS A 187 -21.41 -5.71 -10.65
N TYR A 188 -21.23 -6.29 -11.82
CA TYR A 188 -19.98 -6.22 -12.60
C TYR A 188 -20.32 -5.71 -13.99
N ASP A 189 -19.63 -4.65 -14.40
CA ASP A 189 -19.84 -3.97 -15.67
C ASP A 189 -18.90 -4.58 -16.71
N PHE A 190 -19.47 -5.49 -17.52
CA PHE A 190 -18.79 -6.00 -18.71
C PHE A 190 -18.84 -4.97 -19.82
N SER A 191 -17.75 -4.78 -20.53
CA SER A 191 -17.73 -4.04 -21.78
C SER A 191 -16.76 -4.68 -22.80
N VAL A 192 -17.05 -4.44 -24.07
CA VAL A 192 -16.22 -4.92 -25.19
C VAL A 192 -16.41 -4.01 -26.38
N TYR A 193 -15.35 -3.73 -27.12
CA TYR A 193 -15.46 -3.21 -28.46
C TYR A 193 -15.66 -4.38 -29.42
N GLY A 194 -16.65 -4.28 -30.30
CA GLY A 194 -16.98 -5.38 -31.21
C GLY A 194 -17.51 -4.90 -32.54
N ARG A 195 -17.39 -5.75 -33.56
CA ARG A 195 -18.04 -5.62 -34.87
C ARG A 195 -18.40 -6.99 -35.43
N ALA A 196 -19.46 -7.09 -36.23
CA ALA A 196 -19.86 -8.30 -36.91
C ALA A 196 -19.08 -8.42 -38.22
N ARG A 197 -18.63 -9.64 -38.55
CA ARG A 197 -17.91 -9.92 -39.82
C ARG A 197 -18.83 -10.28 -41.00
N GLY A 198 -20.04 -10.73 -40.72
CA GLY A 198 -21.02 -11.14 -41.74
C GLY A 198 -21.93 -9.99 -42.21
N ALA A 199 -22.95 -10.37 -43.00
CA ALA A 199 -24.02 -9.45 -43.41
C ALA A 199 -25.07 -9.23 -42.30
N GLU A 200 -25.16 -10.17 -41.36
CA GLU A 200 -26.06 -10.11 -40.20
C GLU A 200 -25.28 -9.86 -38.93
N ASP A 201 -25.99 -9.46 -37.89
CA ASP A 201 -25.45 -9.24 -36.56
C ASP A 201 -24.89 -10.54 -35.95
N ALA A 202 -23.82 -10.42 -35.17
CA ALA A 202 -23.26 -11.51 -34.39
C ALA A 202 -23.79 -11.42 -32.96
N ARG A 203 -23.72 -12.52 -32.20
CA ARG A 203 -24.05 -12.56 -30.79
C ARG A 203 -22.93 -13.19 -30.00
N ILE A 204 -22.63 -12.61 -28.87
CA ILE A 204 -21.72 -13.20 -27.90
C ILE A 204 -22.44 -13.43 -26.58
N ARG A 205 -22.02 -14.46 -25.85
CA ARG A 205 -22.46 -14.74 -24.48
C ARG A 205 -21.28 -14.56 -23.54
N VAL A 206 -21.41 -13.63 -22.61
CA VAL A 206 -20.47 -13.46 -21.51
C VAL A 206 -20.98 -14.25 -20.29
N GLU A 207 -20.06 -14.99 -19.68
CA GLU A 207 -20.32 -15.80 -18.49
C GLU A 207 -19.33 -15.42 -17.38
N LEU A 208 -19.83 -15.26 -16.16
CA LEU A 208 -19.02 -15.25 -14.94
C LEU A 208 -19.10 -16.64 -14.33
N VAL A 209 -17.94 -17.25 -14.13
CA VAL A 209 -17.80 -18.67 -13.75
C VAL A 209 -17.05 -18.74 -12.42
N ASP A 210 -17.46 -19.63 -11.53
CA ASP A 210 -16.77 -19.79 -10.24
C ASP A 210 -15.55 -20.72 -10.33
N ALA A 211 -14.80 -20.81 -9.22
CA ALA A 211 -13.62 -21.67 -9.10
C ALA A 211 -13.87 -23.14 -9.38
N ASN A 212 -15.12 -23.61 -9.26
CA ASN A 212 -15.53 -24.99 -9.53
C ASN A 212 -15.98 -25.21 -10.97
N ASN A 213 -15.80 -24.19 -11.83
CA ASN A 213 -16.22 -24.22 -13.23
C ASN A 213 -17.75 -24.22 -13.46
N GLU A 214 -18.53 -23.71 -12.47
CA GLU A 214 -19.97 -23.53 -12.57
C GLU A 214 -20.31 -22.11 -13.02
N VAL A 215 -21.17 -21.99 -14.03
CA VAL A 215 -21.64 -20.67 -14.49
C VAL A 215 -22.53 -20.03 -13.43
N MET A 216 -22.08 -18.91 -12.89
CA MET A 216 -22.80 -18.13 -11.87
C MET A 216 -23.87 -17.26 -12.50
N VAL A 217 -23.52 -16.53 -13.54
CA VAL A 217 -24.40 -15.62 -14.30
C VAL A 217 -23.90 -15.50 -15.73
N LYS A 218 -24.85 -15.31 -16.64
CA LYS A 218 -24.56 -15.11 -18.07
C LYS A 218 -25.47 -14.06 -18.69
N LYS A 219 -24.96 -13.38 -19.71
CA LYS A 219 -25.69 -12.41 -20.52
C LYS A 219 -25.32 -12.57 -21.99
N THR A 220 -26.29 -12.35 -22.87
CA THR A 220 -26.07 -12.29 -24.31
C THR A 220 -25.98 -10.85 -24.75
N VAL A 221 -25.00 -10.53 -25.59
CA VAL A 221 -24.74 -9.21 -26.18
C VAL A 221 -24.84 -9.33 -27.69
N ASN A 222 -25.65 -8.51 -28.32
CA ASN A 222 -25.77 -8.45 -29.79
C ASN A 222 -24.72 -7.49 -30.33
N ILE A 223 -23.86 -7.96 -31.24
CA ILE A 223 -22.83 -7.19 -31.93
C ILE A 223 -23.37 -6.84 -33.32
N SER A 224 -23.69 -5.57 -33.55
CA SER A 224 -24.39 -5.12 -34.76
C SER A 224 -23.48 -4.31 -35.70
N GLY A 225 -23.57 -4.63 -36.98
CA GLY A 225 -22.85 -3.90 -38.02
C GLY A 225 -21.35 -4.18 -38.11
N LYS A 226 -20.71 -3.58 -39.16
CA LYS A 226 -19.29 -3.81 -39.49
C LYS A 226 -18.34 -2.78 -38.88
N GLU A 227 -18.89 -1.75 -38.24
CA GLU A 227 -18.09 -0.71 -37.56
C GLU A 227 -17.85 -1.08 -36.12
N TRP A 228 -16.67 -0.72 -35.59
CA TRP A 228 -16.35 -0.89 -34.19
C TRP A 228 -17.27 -0.06 -33.32
N LYS A 229 -17.88 -0.70 -32.33
CA LYS A 229 -18.74 -0.06 -31.32
C LYS A 229 -18.47 -0.68 -29.97
N ARG A 230 -18.65 0.11 -28.91
CA ARG A 230 -18.60 -0.38 -27.54
C ARG A 230 -19.96 -0.96 -27.14
N TYR A 231 -19.94 -2.19 -26.64
CA TYR A 231 -21.10 -2.90 -26.09
C TYR A 231 -20.91 -3.16 -24.61
N THR A 232 -22.01 -3.19 -23.84
CA THR A 232 -21.96 -3.39 -22.39
C THR A 232 -23.01 -4.38 -21.93
N ALA A 233 -22.74 -5.04 -20.79
CA ALA A 233 -23.70 -5.87 -20.08
C ALA A 233 -23.40 -5.82 -18.57
N GLU A 234 -24.44 -5.84 -17.76
CA GLU A 234 -24.33 -5.90 -16.30
C GLU A 234 -24.50 -7.34 -15.82
N LEU A 235 -23.57 -7.85 -15.03
CA LEU A 235 -23.56 -9.17 -14.43
C LEU A 235 -23.65 -9.04 -12.90
N THR A 236 -24.71 -9.54 -12.27
CA THR A 236 -24.82 -9.55 -10.80
C THR A 236 -24.40 -10.91 -10.27
N SER A 237 -23.35 -10.95 -9.44
CA SER A 237 -22.87 -12.22 -8.88
C SER A 237 -23.83 -12.78 -7.82
N PRO A 238 -24.29 -14.04 -7.94
CA PRO A 238 -25.15 -14.67 -6.94
C PRO A 238 -24.39 -15.14 -5.69
N ARG A 239 -23.06 -15.22 -5.75
CA ARG A 239 -22.19 -15.69 -4.65
C ARG A 239 -20.85 -14.97 -4.62
N THR A 240 -20.13 -15.10 -3.51
CA THR A 240 -18.76 -14.59 -3.37
C THR A 240 -17.79 -15.68 -3.76
N ASP A 241 -16.79 -15.33 -4.61
CA ASP A 241 -15.71 -16.21 -5.01
C ASP A 241 -14.44 -15.37 -5.27
N ALA A 242 -13.30 -15.80 -4.73
CA ALA A 242 -12.00 -15.13 -4.93
C ALA A 242 -11.30 -15.57 -6.21
N LYS A 243 -11.75 -16.65 -6.83
CA LYS A 243 -11.12 -17.33 -7.97
C LYS A 243 -12.04 -17.50 -9.16
N ALA A 244 -13.07 -16.67 -9.25
CA ALA A 244 -13.93 -16.64 -10.43
C ALA A 244 -13.11 -16.25 -11.68
N PHE A 245 -13.70 -16.49 -12.83
CA PHE A 245 -13.15 -16.14 -14.13
C PHE A 245 -14.26 -15.84 -15.14
N MET A 246 -13.90 -15.25 -16.27
CA MET A 246 -14.84 -14.84 -17.29
C MET A 246 -14.65 -15.67 -18.57
N ARG A 247 -15.76 -15.99 -19.22
CA ARG A 247 -15.81 -16.56 -20.57
C ARG A 247 -16.61 -15.67 -21.50
N VAL A 248 -16.18 -15.61 -22.76
CA VAL A 248 -16.93 -14.98 -23.82
C VAL A 248 -17.03 -15.97 -24.97
N TYR A 249 -18.24 -16.42 -25.27
CA TYR A 249 -18.50 -17.37 -26.35
C TYR A 249 -19.26 -16.70 -27.49
N LEU A 250 -18.96 -17.12 -28.70
CA LEU A 250 -19.76 -16.80 -29.87
C LEU A 250 -21.08 -17.59 -29.80
N GLU A 251 -22.22 -16.90 -30.00
CA GLU A 251 -23.55 -17.49 -30.13
C GLU A 251 -24.12 -17.22 -31.54
N GLY A 252 -24.69 -18.22 -32.16
CA GLY A 252 -25.30 -18.06 -33.49
C GLY A 252 -24.39 -18.44 -34.65
N LYS A 253 -24.56 -17.79 -35.80
CA LYS A 253 -23.95 -18.19 -37.06
C LYS A 253 -22.98 -17.17 -37.68
N ASN A 254 -22.73 -16.07 -37.00
CA ASN A 254 -21.91 -14.98 -37.52
C ASN A 254 -20.68 -14.75 -36.67
N SER A 255 -19.52 -14.61 -37.32
CA SER A 255 -18.26 -14.28 -36.66
C SER A 255 -18.25 -12.86 -36.12
N ALA A 256 -17.51 -12.63 -35.01
CA ALA A 256 -17.32 -11.33 -34.43
C ALA A 256 -15.85 -11.01 -34.15
N ASP A 257 -15.47 -9.78 -34.39
CA ASP A 257 -14.22 -9.21 -33.88
C ASP A 257 -14.49 -8.59 -32.53
N LEU A 258 -13.59 -8.83 -31.56
CA LEU A 258 -13.68 -8.34 -30.20
C LEU A 258 -12.34 -7.74 -29.76
N ASP A 259 -12.39 -6.58 -29.12
CA ASP A 259 -11.24 -5.88 -28.58
C ASP A 259 -11.60 -5.22 -27.25
N HIS A 260 -10.61 -4.90 -26.42
CA HIS A 260 -10.78 -4.29 -25.10
C HIS A 260 -11.89 -4.97 -24.28
N VAL A 261 -11.75 -6.27 -24.08
CA VAL A 261 -12.67 -7.06 -23.25
C VAL A 261 -12.41 -6.76 -21.79
N SER A 262 -13.39 -6.18 -21.09
CA SER A 262 -13.23 -5.57 -19.78
C SER A 262 -14.33 -6.00 -18.82
N LEU A 263 -13.99 -6.09 -17.52
CA LEU A 263 -14.93 -6.39 -16.45
C LEU A 263 -14.57 -5.59 -15.18
N PHE A 264 -15.40 -4.63 -14.82
CA PHE A 264 -15.21 -3.80 -13.62
C PHE A 264 -16.23 -4.12 -12.53
N PRO A 265 -15.84 -4.11 -11.24
CA PRO A 265 -16.80 -4.12 -10.14
C PRO A 265 -17.57 -2.81 -10.11
N GLY A 266 -18.90 -2.88 -9.92
CA GLY A 266 -19.77 -1.71 -9.93
C GLY A 266 -19.63 -0.80 -8.71
N ASP A 267 -18.85 -1.21 -7.70
CA ASP A 267 -18.48 -0.38 -6.54
C ASP A 267 -17.10 0.29 -6.70
N ALA A 268 -16.45 0.17 -7.86
CA ALA A 268 -15.15 0.80 -8.09
C ALA A 268 -15.24 2.33 -7.89
N TRP A 269 -14.27 2.87 -7.15
CA TRP A 269 -14.17 4.31 -6.94
C TRP A 269 -14.04 5.04 -8.27
N GLN A 270 -14.96 5.96 -8.55
CA GLN A 270 -15.12 6.63 -9.85
C GLN A 270 -15.18 5.68 -11.07
N GLY A 271 -15.53 4.41 -10.87
CA GLY A 271 -15.51 3.39 -11.92
C GLY A 271 -14.12 2.99 -12.38
N ILE A 272 -13.06 3.29 -11.60
CA ILE A 272 -11.65 3.11 -12.01
C ILE A 272 -10.85 2.29 -10.99
N LEU A 273 -10.94 2.60 -9.70
CA LEU A 273 -10.07 2.04 -8.67
C LEU A 273 -10.82 1.16 -7.68
N ARG A 274 -10.15 0.16 -7.10
CA ARG A 274 -10.72 -0.68 -6.05
C ARG A 274 -11.08 0.15 -4.82
N ALA A 275 -12.36 0.16 -4.48
CA ALA A 275 -12.91 0.99 -3.42
C ALA A 275 -12.32 0.71 -2.04
N ASP A 276 -12.06 -0.56 -1.70
CA ASP A 276 -11.44 -0.97 -0.43
C ASP A 276 -10.01 -0.43 -0.29
N MET A 277 -9.21 -0.50 -1.35
CA MET A 277 -7.84 0.02 -1.37
C MET A 277 -7.81 1.54 -1.30
N VAL A 278 -8.69 2.23 -2.04
CA VAL A 278 -8.84 3.70 -1.97
C VAL A 278 -9.25 4.15 -0.57
N GLN A 279 -10.14 3.40 0.10
CA GLN A 279 -10.56 3.71 1.46
C GLN A 279 -9.40 3.54 2.46
N ASP A 280 -8.57 2.50 2.30
CA ASP A 280 -7.38 2.33 3.14
C ASP A 280 -6.40 3.51 3.02
N LEU A 281 -6.21 4.04 1.80
CA LEU A 281 -5.37 5.22 1.58
C LEU A 281 -5.97 6.48 2.19
N LYS A 282 -7.28 6.66 2.08
CA LYS A 282 -7.98 7.80 2.68
C LYS A 282 -7.90 7.78 4.20
N ASP A 283 -8.10 6.61 4.82
CA ASP A 283 -8.04 6.43 6.27
C ASP A 283 -6.62 6.64 6.83
N LEU A 284 -5.59 6.50 6.00
CA LEU A 284 -4.20 6.76 6.38
C LEU A 284 -3.92 8.26 6.59
N HIS A 285 -4.70 9.15 5.98
CA HIS A 285 -4.53 10.61 6.02
C HIS A 285 -3.16 11.10 5.51
N PRO A 286 -2.67 10.66 4.36
CA PRO A 286 -1.35 11.05 3.88
C PRO A 286 -1.31 12.53 3.45
N GLY A 287 -0.23 13.22 3.78
CA GLY A 287 0.01 14.60 3.36
C GLY A 287 0.69 14.73 2.00
N VAL A 288 1.38 13.67 1.53
CA VAL A 288 2.02 13.60 0.21
C VAL A 288 1.83 12.21 -0.39
N PHE A 289 1.66 12.17 -1.70
CA PHE A 289 1.57 10.94 -2.49
C PHE A 289 2.63 10.94 -3.58
N ARG A 290 3.68 10.12 -3.43
CA ARG A 290 4.72 9.88 -4.41
C ARG A 290 4.28 8.77 -5.37
N PHE A 291 4.38 9.02 -6.68
CA PHE A 291 4.04 8.08 -7.76
C PHE A 291 4.86 8.38 -9.03
N PRO A 292 4.88 7.56 -10.06
CA PRO A 292 4.27 6.24 -10.21
C PRO A 292 5.12 5.12 -9.61
N GLY A 293 6.25 5.45 -8.98
CA GLY A 293 7.12 4.50 -8.34
C GLY A 293 8.54 4.98 -8.09
N GLY A 294 9.35 3.98 -7.84
CA GLY A 294 10.80 3.99 -7.74
C GLY A 294 11.43 3.50 -9.04
N CYS A 295 11.97 2.25 -9.04
CA CYS A 295 12.62 1.66 -10.22
C CYS A 295 11.70 1.51 -11.46
N ILE A 296 10.39 1.52 -11.29
CA ILE A 296 9.42 1.59 -12.40
C ILE A 296 9.63 2.84 -13.27
N VAL A 297 9.99 3.98 -12.65
CA VAL A 297 10.30 5.23 -13.38
C VAL A 297 11.47 5.06 -14.31
N GLU A 298 12.43 4.23 -13.89
CA GLU A 298 13.71 4.02 -14.58
C GLU A 298 13.61 2.93 -15.67
N GLY A 299 12.81 1.87 -15.42
CA GLY A 299 12.73 0.69 -16.26
C GLY A 299 13.93 -0.24 -16.13
N THR A 300 13.87 -1.42 -16.73
CA THR A 300 15.01 -2.32 -16.93
C THR A 300 15.96 -1.73 -17.97
N ASP A 301 15.38 -1.10 -18.99
CA ASP A 301 16.04 -0.25 -19.97
C ASP A 301 15.16 0.99 -20.23
N LEU A 302 15.65 1.91 -21.08
CA LEU A 302 14.90 3.14 -21.35
C LEU A 302 13.61 2.90 -22.14
N ALA A 303 13.45 1.77 -22.81
CA ALA A 303 12.23 1.44 -23.54
C ALA A 303 11.09 1.05 -22.57
N SER A 304 11.43 0.34 -21.49
CA SER A 304 10.48 -0.11 -20.46
C SER A 304 10.25 0.89 -19.31
N ARG A 305 10.89 2.09 -19.37
CA ARG A 305 10.65 3.14 -18.37
C ARG A 305 9.20 3.58 -18.36
N TYR A 306 8.71 4.06 -17.22
CA TYR A 306 7.38 4.64 -17.14
C TYR A 306 7.30 5.95 -17.95
N GLN A 307 6.42 6.01 -18.91
CA GLN A 307 6.22 7.15 -19.81
C GLN A 307 4.85 7.79 -19.52
N TRP A 308 4.84 8.87 -18.73
CA TRP A 308 3.60 9.47 -18.26
C TRP A 308 2.66 9.93 -19.38
N LYS A 309 3.22 10.41 -20.51
CA LYS A 309 2.43 10.82 -21.70
C LYS A 309 1.66 9.67 -22.32
N GLU A 310 2.16 8.44 -22.16
CA GLU A 310 1.50 7.22 -22.61
C GLU A 310 0.36 6.80 -21.66
N SER A 311 0.37 7.30 -20.44
CA SER A 311 -0.58 6.94 -19.38
C SER A 311 -1.74 7.94 -19.21
N VAL A 312 -1.88 8.89 -20.13
CA VAL A 312 -2.97 9.89 -20.13
C VAL A 312 -3.74 9.87 -21.45
N GLY A 313 -4.92 10.50 -21.48
CA GLY A 313 -5.85 10.44 -22.60
C GLY A 313 -6.80 9.24 -22.51
N GLN A 314 -7.39 8.87 -23.65
CA GLN A 314 -8.34 7.76 -23.73
C GLN A 314 -7.67 6.44 -23.34
N VAL A 315 -8.27 5.73 -22.41
CA VAL A 315 -7.68 4.52 -21.80
C VAL A 315 -7.42 3.41 -22.82
N GLU A 316 -8.29 3.28 -23.81
CA GLU A 316 -8.16 2.28 -24.88
C GLU A 316 -6.99 2.56 -25.84
N ASN A 317 -6.45 3.77 -25.84
CA ASN A 317 -5.26 4.15 -26.63
C ASN A 317 -3.97 4.17 -25.82
N ARG A 318 -4.01 3.82 -24.53
CA ARG A 318 -2.80 3.71 -23.70
C ARG A 318 -2.12 2.37 -24.01
N PRO A 319 -0.85 2.36 -24.46
CA PRO A 319 -0.17 1.13 -24.83
C PRO A 319 0.17 0.29 -23.59
N LEU A 320 0.28 -1.00 -23.80
CA LEU A 320 0.80 -1.91 -22.79
C LEU A 320 2.31 -1.69 -22.62
N ASN A 321 2.77 -1.43 -21.39
CA ASN A 321 4.18 -1.30 -21.06
C ASN A 321 4.70 -2.54 -20.34
N GLU A 322 5.94 -2.94 -20.61
CA GLU A 322 6.59 -4.02 -19.88
C GLU A 322 6.89 -3.58 -18.45
N ASN A 323 6.44 -4.37 -17.47
CA ASN A 323 6.75 -4.06 -16.07
C ASN A 323 8.19 -4.46 -15.74
N ARG A 324 8.94 -3.55 -15.13
CA ARG A 324 10.31 -3.78 -14.70
C ARG A 324 10.48 -5.01 -13.83
N TRP A 325 9.46 -5.39 -13.07
CA TRP A 325 9.54 -6.45 -12.07
C TRP A 325 9.18 -7.85 -12.59
N ASN A 326 8.89 -8.00 -13.89
CA ASN A 326 8.49 -9.29 -14.46
C ASN A 326 9.57 -10.39 -14.29
N TYR A 327 10.85 -10.08 -14.51
CA TYR A 327 11.98 -11.03 -14.42
C TYR A 327 13.05 -10.66 -13.38
N THR A 328 12.82 -9.65 -12.54
CA THR A 328 13.85 -9.11 -11.63
C THR A 328 14.20 -10.07 -10.50
N PHE A 329 13.22 -10.75 -9.92
CA PHE A 329 13.41 -11.61 -8.76
C PHE A 329 13.41 -13.09 -9.13
N PRO A 330 14.57 -13.78 -9.16
CA PRO A 330 14.66 -15.17 -9.59
C PRO A 330 13.79 -16.15 -8.80
N HIS A 331 13.45 -15.82 -7.56
CA HIS A 331 12.61 -16.67 -6.70
C HIS A 331 11.12 -16.63 -7.08
N ARG A 332 10.68 -15.61 -7.82
CA ARG A 332 9.28 -15.44 -8.27
C ARG A 332 9.24 -14.61 -9.54
N LEU A 333 9.16 -15.29 -10.69
CA LEU A 333 9.05 -14.64 -11.99
C LEU A 333 7.58 -14.53 -12.42
N PHE A 334 7.21 -13.40 -12.97
CA PHE A 334 5.88 -13.13 -13.52
C PHE A 334 5.97 -12.62 -14.97
N PRO A 335 6.15 -13.52 -15.97
CA PRO A 335 6.32 -13.12 -17.36
C PRO A 335 5.16 -12.31 -17.94
N SER A 336 3.95 -12.47 -17.39
CA SER A 336 2.75 -11.72 -17.80
C SER A 336 2.56 -10.40 -17.03
N TYR A 337 3.57 -9.95 -16.28
CA TYR A 337 3.47 -8.70 -15.54
C TYR A 337 3.76 -7.51 -16.45
N PHE A 338 2.70 -6.85 -16.88
CA PHE A 338 2.70 -5.63 -17.68
C PHE A 338 1.93 -4.52 -17.00
N GLN A 339 2.10 -3.29 -17.46
CA GLN A 339 1.35 -2.11 -17.06
C GLN A 339 0.39 -1.74 -18.20
N SER A 340 -0.91 -1.84 -17.94
CA SER A 340 -1.94 -1.42 -18.91
C SER A 340 -2.09 0.10 -18.99
N TYR A 341 -1.46 0.84 -18.08
CA TYR A 341 -1.66 2.26 -17.86
C TYR A 341 -3.12 2.66 -17.57
N GLY A 342 -3.96 1.70 -17.20
CA GLY A 342 -5.32 1.99 -16.70
C GLY A 342 -5.31 2.85 -15.44
N LEU A 343 -4.31 2.63 -14.57
CA LEU A 343 -3.89 3.55 -13.51
C LEU A 343 -2.73 4.39 -14.05
N GLY A 344 -3.04 5.57 -14.58
CA GLY A 344 -2.06 6.50 -15.15
C GLY A 344 -1.93 7.79 -14.34
N PHE A 345 -1.19 8.75 -14.89
CA PHE A 345 -0.91 10.00 -14.17
C PHE A 345 -2.19 10.81 -13.86
N TYR A 346 -3.17 10.79 -14.73
CA TYR A 346 -4.44 11.45 -14.46
C TYR A 346 -5.14 10.84 -13.23
N GLU A 347 -5.21 9.52 -13.16
CA GLU A 347 -5.83 8.79 -12.08
C GLU A 347 -5.05 8.97 -10.76
N PHE A 348 -3.71 9.02 -10.80
CA PHE A 348 -2.90 9.36 -9.62
C PHE A 348 -3.16 10.77 -9.10
N PHE A 349 -3.32 11.75 -9.97
CA PHE A 349 -3.67 13.11 -9.55
C PHE A 349 -5.07 13.18 -8.94
N LEU A 350 -6.08 12.53 -9.55
CA LEU A 350 -7.43 12.44 -8.98
C LEU A 350 -7.42 11.78 -7.60
N LEU A 351 -6.68 10.70 -7.45
CA LEU A 351 -6.56 9.99 -6.17
C LEU A 351 -5.87 10.88 -5.14
N SER A 352 -4.81 11.61 -5.51
CA SER A 352 -4.11 12.55 -4.63
C SER A 352 -5.08 13.58 -4.03
N GLU A 353 -5.91 14.20 -4.86
CA GLU A 353 -6.93 15.16 -4.39
C GLU A 353 -7.95 14.50 -3.46
N TYR A 354 -8.45 13.32 -3.83
CA TYR A 354 -9.48 12.63 -3.05
C TYR A 354 -8.99 12.24 -1.64
N ILE A 355 -7.76 11.77 -1.52
CA ILE A 355 -7.17 11.40 -0.22
C ILE A 355 -6.61 12.60 0.56
N GLY A 356 -6.58 13.79 -0.05
CA GLY A 356 -6.09 15.04 0.57
C GLY A 356 -4.56 15.18 0.57
N ALA A 357 -3.85 14.42 -0.26
CA ALA A 357 -2.40 14.43 -0.36
C ALA A 357 -1.90 15.38 -1.46
N GLN A 358 -0.76 16.03 -1.24
CA GLN A 358 -0.04 16.73 -2.31
C GLN A 358 0.60 15.69 -3.25
N ALA A 359 0.39 15.85 -4.54
CA ALA A 359 1.05 14.99 -5.53
C ALA A 359 2.57 15.23 -5.58
N LEU A 360 3.33 14.13 -5.68
CA LEU A 360 4.76 14.14 -5.94
C LEU A 360 5.06 13.14 -7.07
N PRO A 361 4.85 13.54 -8.34
CA PRO A 361 5.27 12.72 -9.47
C PRO A 361 6.79 12.65 -9.56
N VAL A 362 7.33 11.47 -9.89
CA VAL A 362 8.76 11.25 -10.15
C VAL A 362 8.94 10.91 -11.62
N LEU A 363 9.93 11.53 -12.27
CA LEU A 363 10.22 11.37 -13.68
C LEU A 363 11.63 10.85 -13.95
N ASN A 364 11.76 10.13 -15.07
CA ASN A 364 13.03 9.63 -15.58
C ASN A 364 13.93 10.78 -16.08
N VAL A 365 15.23 10.62 -15.90
CA VAL A 365 16.27 11.60 -16.30
C VAL A 365 17.16 11.12 -17.45
N GLY A 366 16.65 10.18 -18.27
CA GLY A 366 17.43 9.56 -19.33
C GLY A 366 18.40 8.51 -18.81
N LEU A 367 18.10 7.92 -17.64
CA LEU A 367 18.83 6.79 -17.05
C LEU A 367 17.86 5.67 -16.73
N ALA A 368 18.21 4.43 -17.12
CA ALA A 368 17.56 3.24 -16.62
C ALA A 368 18.05 2.91 -15.20
N CYS A 369 17.39 1.96 -14.54
CA CYS A 369 17.74 1.56 -13.18
C CYS A 369 19.17 1.03 -13.09
N GLN A 370 20.02 1.72 -12.34
CA GLN A 370 21.43 1.37 -12.20
C GLN A 370 21.65 0.10 -11.36
N TYR A 371 20.67 -0.31 -10.56
CA TYR A 371 20.81 -1.44 -9.64
C TYR A 371 21.07 -2.79 -10.35
N GLN A 372 20.58 -2.98 -11.56
CA GLN A 372 20.69 -4.23 -12.32
C GLN A 372 21.31 -4.09 -13.70
N ASN A 373 21.78 -2.89 -14.05
CA ASN A 373 22.38 -2.63 -15.34
C ASN A 373 23.89 -2.48 -15.18
N ASP A 374 24.63 -3.54 -15.53
CA ASP A 374 26.09 -3.56 -15.59
C ASP A 374 26.64 -2.82 -16.83
N ASP A 375 25.96 -1.80 -17.31
CA ASP A 375 26.41 -0.84 -18.32
C ASP A 375 27.08 -1.42 -19.59
N LYS A 376 26.72 -2.65 -19.95
CA LYS A 376 27.31 -3.35 -21.13
C LYS A 376 26.74 -2.85 -22.45
N ASP A 377 25.57 -2.22 -22.43
CA ASP A 377 24.94 -1.59 -23.58
C ASP A 377 24.47 -0.18 -23.21
N ALA A 378 25.42 0.75 -23.20
CA ALA A 378 25.20 2.14 -22.78
C ALA A 378 24.01 2.81 -23.49
N ALA A 379 23.79 2.49 -24.79
CA ALA A 379 22.70 3.10 -25.57
C ALA A 379 21.29 2.67 -25.12
N ARG A 380 21.14 1.52 -24.47
CA ARG A 380 19.86 1.04 -23.95
C ARG A 380 19.58 1.56 -22.54
N VAL A 381 20.60 1.86 -21.75
CA VAL A 381 20.45 2.16 -20.33
C VAL A 381 20.60 3.64 -19.99
N HIS A 382 21.21 4.46 -20.87
CA HIS A 382 21.21 5.91 -20.71
C HIS A 382 21.36 6.65 -22.04
N VAL A 383 20.80 7.84 -22.12
CA VAL A 383 21.01 8.76 -23.25
C VAL A 383 22.18 9.68 -22.97
N SER A 384 22.78 10.26 -24.03
CA SER A 384 23.73 11.34 -23.89
C SER A 384 23.11 12.53 -23.15
N VAL A 385 23.93 13.27 -22.39
CA VAL A 385 23.49 14.51 -21.73
C VAL A 385 22.99 15.55 -22.75
N ASP A 386 23.48 15.49 -23.99
CA ASP A 386 23.05 16.40 -25.07
C ASP A 386 21.69 16.02 -25.66
N ASP A 387 21.25 14.78 -25.49
CA ASP A 387 19.97 14.25 -26.00
C ASP A 387 18.86 14.25 -24.94
N LEU A 388 19.01 14.99 -23.84
CA LEU A 388 18.05 15.03 -22.74
C LEU A 388 16.78 15.86 -23.02
N GLN A 389 16.69 16.56 -24.16
CA GLN A 389 15.62 17.53 -24.37
C GLN A 389 14.23 16.91 -24.25
N GLN A 390 13.99 15.72 -24.80
CA GLN A 390 12.68 15.06 -24.67
C GLN A 390 12.29 14.75 -23.23
N TYR A 391 13.24 14.39 -22.37
CA TYR A 391 12.97 14.12 -20.94
C TYR A 391 12.71 15.41 -20.15
N ILE A 392 13.39 16.50 -20.54
CA ILE A 392 13.15 17.83 -19.98
C ILE A 392 11.75 18.32 -20.40
N ASP A 393 11.38 18.13 -21.67
CA ASP A 393 10.06 18.45 -22.17
C ASP A 393 8.98 17.62 -21.47
N ASP A 394 9.24 16.35 -21.15
CA ASP A 394 8.33 15.53 -20.35
C ASP A 394 8.07 16.15 -18.97
N ALA A 395 9.08 16.69 -18.31
CA ALA A 395 8.92 17.37 -17.02
C ALA A 395 8.13 18.69 -17.13
N LEU A 396 8.45 19.51 -18.13
CA LEU A 396 7.76 20.78 -18.36
C LEU A 396 6.31 20.58 -18.76
N ASP A 397 6.04 19.60 -19.61
CA ASP A 397 4.70 19.22 -20.08
C ASP A 397 3.86 18.64 -18.95
N LEU A 398 4.46 17.85 -18.02
CA LEU A 398 3.75 17.35 -16.85
C LEU A 398 3.31 18.48 -15.92
N ILE A 399 4.17 19.46 -15.70
CA ILE A 399 3.80 20.64 -14.89
C ILE A 399 2.67 21.40 -15.58
N GLU A 400 2.70 21.54 -16.92
CA GLU A 400 1.62 22.13 -17.69
C GLU A 400 0.34 21.29 -17.62
N PHE A 401 0.43 19.95 -17.72
CA PHE A 401 -0.72 19.05 -17.55
C PHE A 401 -1.37 19.24 -16.18
N ALA A 402 -0.56 19.30 -15.13
CA ALA A 402 -1.08 19.44 -13.76
C ALA A 402 -1.63 20.85 -13.47
N ASN A 403 -0.96 21.91 -13.94
CA ASN A 403 -1.21 23.28 -13.49
C ASN A 403 -1.60 24.25 -14.61
N GLY A 404 -1.40 23.89 -15.87
CA GLY A 404 -1.68 24.75 -17.01
C GLY A 404 -3.15 25.10 -17.16
N SER A 405 -3.42 26.27 -17.76
CA SER A 405 -4.78 26.67 -18.12
C SER A 405 -5.34 25.72 -19.20
N THR A 406 -6.65 25.65 -19.33
CA THR A 406 -7.35 24.84 -20.35
C THR A 406 -7.07 25.29 -21.78
N ASP A 407 -6.44 26.45 -21.97
CA ASP A 407 -6.02 26.97 -23.29
C ASP A 407 -4.67 26.41 -23.73
N THR A 408 -3.90 25.81 -22.81
CA THR A 408 -2.62 25.15 -23.14
C THR A 408 -2.87 23.73 -23.63
N LYS A 409 -1.91 23.16 -24.36
CA LYS A 409 -2.01 21.81 -24.91
C LYS A 409 -2.35 20.79 -23.82
N TRP A 410 -1.55 20.74 -22.77
CA TRP A 410 -1.66 19.73 -21.73
C TRP A 410 -2.75 20.04 -20.70
N GLY A 411 -3.00 21.32 -20.40
CA GLY A 411 -4.13 21.73 -19.58
C GLY A 411 -5.48 21.44 -20.25
N LYS A 412 -5.54 21.57 -21.59
CA LYS A 412 -6.71 21.16 -22.37
C LYS A 412 -6.94 19.64 -22.28
N LEU A 413 -5.89 18.82 -22.44
CA LEU A 413 -6.01 17.36 -22.31
C LEU A 413 -6.55 16.98 -20.92
N ARG A 414 -6.03 17.57 -19.84
CA ARG A 414 -6.58 17.37 -18.49
C ARG A 414 -8.08 17.71 -18.42
N ALA A 415 -8.48 18.81 -19.00
CA ALA A 415 -9.88 19.24 -19.03
C ALA A 415 -10.77 18.28 -19.86
N ASP A 416 -10.28 17.85 -21.02
CA ASP A 416 -10.96 16.85 -21.89
C ASP A 416 -11.10 15.48 -21.18
N MET A 417 -10.20 15.14 -20.28
CA MET A 417 -10.30 13.97 -19.40
C MET A 417 -11.25 14.16 -18.21
N GLY A 418 -11.87 15.34 -18.05
CA GLY A 418 -12.90 15.60 -17.04
C GLY A 418 -12.46 16.47 -15.87
N HIS A 419 -11.21 16.96 -15.83
CA HIS A 419 -10.70 17.80 -14.73
C HIS A 419 -10.18 19.15 -15.22
N PRO A 420 -11.05 20.16 -15.45
CA PRO A 420 -10.62 21.48 -15.97
C PRO A 420 -9.81 22.29 -14.96
N ALA A 421 -10.01 22.07 -13.64
CA ALA A 421 -9.24 22.75 -12.61
C ALA A 421 -7.78 22.26 -12.55
N PRO A 422 -6.81 23.10 -12.14
CA PRO A 422 -5.44 22.64 -11.91
C PRO A 422 -5.35 21.76 -10.68
N PHE A 423 -4.47 20.74 -10.71
CA PHE A 423 -4.15 19.86 -9.58
C PHE A 423 -3.24 20.51 -8.52
N ASN A 424 -2.79 21.75 -8.75
CA ASN A 424 -1.93 22.51 -7.85
C ASN A 424 -0.62 21.79 -7.47
N LEU A 425 0.03 21.17 -8.45
CA LEU A 425 1.32 20.53 -8.30
C LEU A 425 2.36 21.55 -7.81
N LYS A 426 3.04 21.23 -6.71
CA LYS A 426 4.02 22.12 -6.07
C LYS A 426 5.44 21.59 -6.10
N GLN A 427 5.62 20.32 -6.40
CA GLN A 427 6.90 19.63 -6.33
C GLN A 427 6.95 18.48 -7.35
N ILE A 428 8.16 18.18 -7.82
CA ILE A 428 8.44 17.13 -8.79
C ILE A 428 9.73 16.41 -8.40
N GLY A 429 9.73 15.09 -8.47
CA GLY A 429 10.93 14.27 -8.36
C GLY A 429 11.61 14.14 -9.73
N VAL A 430 12.90 14.33 -9.77
CA VAL A 430 13.72 14.27 -10.99
C VAL A 430 14.77 13.19 -10.80
N GLY A 431 14.48 11.99 -11.34
CA GLY A 431 15.27 10.77 -11.13
C GLY A 431 14.84 10.01 -9.88
N ASN A 432 15.19 8.73 -9.86
CA ASN A 432 14.96 7.81 -8.74
C ASN A 432 16.25 7.04 -8.46
N GLU A 433 16.67 6.94 -7.19
CA GLU A 433 17.82 6.15 -6.73
C GLU A 433 19.13 6.31 -7.52
N GLN A 434 19.26 7.28 -8.41
CA GLN A 434 20.47 7.46 -9.18
C GLN A 434 21.63 7.89 -8.29
N TRP A 435 22.82 7.35 -8.60
CA TRP A 435 24.07 7.67 -7.93
C TRP A 435 25.22 7.91 -8.90
N GLY A 436 26.34 8.41 -8.39
CA GLY A 436 27.55 8.67 -9.19
C GLY A 436 27.45 9.91 -10.07
N PRO A 437 28.44 10.15 -10.95
CA PRO A 437 28.59 11.42 -11.67
C PRO A 437 27.56 11.63 -12.78
N LEU A 438 27.00 10.57 -13.36
CA LEU A 438 26.04 10.68 -14.48
C LEU A 438 24.75 11.42 -14.12
N TYR A 439 24.31 11.33 -12.86
CA TYR A 439 23.05 11.92 -12.43
C TYR A 439 23.09 13.44 -12.22
N PRO A 440 24.07 14.03 -11.49
CA PRO A 440 24.13 15.48 -11.27
C PRO A 440 24.21 16.30 -12.55
N GLU A 441 24.90 15.80 -13.59
CA GLU A 441 25.02 16.50 -14.88
C GLU A 441 23.63 16.63 -15.55
N ARG A 442 22.81 15.58 -15.48
CA ARG A 442 21.44 15.58 -15.99
C ARG A 442 20.55 16.48 -15.17
N LEU A 443 20.53 16.28 -13.85
CA LEU A 443 19.72 17.07 -12.94
C LEU A 443 19.95 18.57 -13.08
N LYS A 444 21.20 18.99 -13.33
CA LYS A 444 21.54 20.40 -13.59
C LYS A 444 20.74 20.98 -14.74
N LYS A 445 20.58 20.24 -15.86
CA LYS A 445 19.81 20.69 -17.03
C LYS A 445 18.31 20.78 -16.70
N PHE A 446 17.77 19.79 -15.97
CA PHE A 446 16.38 19.82 -15.52
C PHE A 446 16.08 20.99 -14.58
N ILE A 447 16.94 21.22 -13.58
CA ILE A 447 16.79 22.36 -12.65
C ILE A 447 16.78 23.67 -13.42
N ALA A 448 17.70 23.87 -14.37
CA ALA A 448 17.76 25.08 -15.17
C ALA A 448 16.47 25.30 -15.97
N ALA A 449 15.98 24.27 -16.66
CA ALA A 449 14.78 24.37 -17.49
C ALA A 449 13.49 24.57 -16.66
N ILE A 450 13.34 23.79 -15.58
CA ILE A 450 12.14 23.89 -14.72
C ILE A 450 12.09 25.27 -14.07
N ARG A 451 13.20 25.75 -13.50
CA ARG A 451 13.22 27.06 -12.84
C ARG A 451 13.04 28.24 -13.79
N ALA A 452 13.48 28.11 -15.03
CA ALA A 452 13.24 29.13 -16.04
C ALA A 452 11.76 29.33 -16.36
N LYS A 453 10.97 28.24 -16.39
CA LYS A 453 9.53 28.28 -16.73
C LYS A 453 8.63 28.27 -15.48
N TYR A 454 9.04 27.59 -14.42
CA TYR A 454 8.25 27.37 -13.20
C TYR A 454 9.09 27.60 -11.93
N PRO A 455 9.51 28.86 -11.64
CA PRO A 455 10.48 29.18 -10.58
C PRO A 455 10.04 28.77 -9.16
N GLN A 456 8.73 28.60 -8.92
CA GLN A 456 8.16 28.18 -7.65
C GLN A 456 8.10 26.64 -7.48
N MET A 457 8.36 25.87 -8.54
CA MET A 457 8.32 24.42 -8.49
C MET A 457 9.48 23.88 -7.65
N LYS A 458 9.18 23.11 -6.61
CA LYS A 458 10.20 22.44 -5.81
C LYS A 458 10.72 21.20 -6.52
N ILE A 459 12.02 21.01 -6.47
CA ILE A 459 12.71 19.91 -7.13
C ILE A 459 13.29 18.98 -6.08
N VAL A 460 12.90 17.71 -6.17
CA VAL A 460 13.44 16.62 -5.36
C VAL A 460 14.49 15.88 -6.19
N GLY A 461 15.70 15.75 -5.65
CA GLY A 461 16.78 14.99 -6.25
C GLY A 461 17.20 13.81 -5.37
N SER A 462 17.80 12.78 -5.98
CA SER A 462 18.19 11.53 -5.32
C SER A 462 19.59 11.59 -4.71
N SER A 463 19.78 10.98 -3.54
CA SER A 463 21.11 10.68 -2.97
C SER A 463 21.56 9.22 -3.20
N GLY A 464 20.85 8.48 -4.04
CA GLY A 464 21.06 7.07 -4.29
C GLY A 464 20.22 6.14 -3.37
N PRO A 465 20.35 4.80 -3.54
CA PRO A 465 19.52 3.82 -2.86
C PRO A 465 19.98 3.45 -1.45
N ASP A 466 21.16 3.91 -1.02
CA ASP A 466 21.76 3.57 0.27
C ASP A 466 21.80 4.79 1.21
N PRO A 467 21.57 4.59 2.53
CA PRO A 467 21.55 5.70 3.50
C PRO A 467 22.95 6.12 3.99
N ASP A 468 24.02 5.50 3.48
CA ASP A 468 25.41 5.77 3.83
C ASP A 468 26.36 5.33 2.70
N ASP A 469 27.66 5.63 2.85
CA ASP A 469 28.67 5.31 1.82
C ASP A 469 29.16 3.86 1.83
N LYS A 470 28.68 3.00 2.77
CA LYS A 470 29.17 1.62 2.93
C LYS A 470 28.80 0.73 1.76
N GLY A 471 27.69 1.00 1.12
CA GLY A 471 27.21 0.27 -0.06
C GLY A 471 27.94 0.64 -1.36
N GLY A 472 28.90 1.59 -1.34
CA GLY A 472 29.59 2.06 -2.52
C GLY A 472 28.73 2.93 -3.47
N LYS A 473 27.52 3.33 -3.03
CA LYS A 473 26.56 4.12 -3.82
C LYS A 473 26.72 5.64 -3.62
N GLN A 474 27.78 6.05 -2.96
CA GLN A 474 28.21 7.44 -2.87
C GLN A 474 27.17 8.40 -2.28
N PHE A 475 26.51 8.01 -1.18
CA PHE A 475 25.48 8.81 -0.50
C PHE A 475 25.96 10.24 -0.18
N SER A 476 27.14 10.37 0.41
CA SER A 476 27.72 11.69 0.75
C SER A 476 27.99 12.54 -0.49
N TYR A 477 28.44 11.93 -1.58
CA TYR A 477 28.62 12.61 -2.87
C TYR A 477 27.26 13.09 -3.41
N GLY A 478 26.22 12.23 -3.37
CA GLY A 478 24.87 12.61 -3.79
C GLY A 478 24.38 13.85 -3.03
N TRP A 479 24.48 13.85 -1.70
CA TRP A 479 24.11 14.99 -0.86
C TRP A 479 24.88 16.28 -1.22
N GLU A 480 26.20 16.15 -1.42
CA GLU A 480 27.05 17.28 -1.83
C GLU A 480 26.59 17.87 -3.16
N GLN A 481 26.30 17.01 -4.16
CA GLN A 481 25.86 17.47 -5.48
C GLN A 481 24.47 18.10 -5.41
N MET A 482 23.49 17.50 -4.69
CA MET A 482 22.16 18.10 -4.50
C MET A 482 22.25 19.49 -3.87
N THR A 483 23.12 19.65 -2.88
CA THR A 483 23.38 20.95 -2.23
C THR A 483 23.97 21.96 -3.21
N LYS A 484 24.97 21.56 -3.99
CA LYS A 484 25.66 22.45 -5.00
C LYS A 484 24.67 22.86 -6.10
N LEU A 485 23.83 21.96 -6.57
CA LEU A 485 22.86 22.22 -7.62
C LEU A 485 21.65 23.02 -7.10
N GLY A 486 21.48 23.08 -5.77
CA GLY A 486 20.37 23.77 -5.14
C GLY A 486 19.06 23.05 -5.32
N ALA A 487 19.01 21.74 -5.23
CA ALA A 487 17.77 20.99 -5.08
C ALA A 487 17.03 21.47 -3.82
N ASP A 488 15.70 21.42 -3.83
CA ASP A 488 14.89 21.83 -2.68
C ASP A 488 14.83 20.74 -1.61
N LEU A 489 14.76 19.47 -2.06
CA LEU A 489 14.77 18.29 -1.20
C LEU A 489 15.75 17.24 -1.76
N VAL A 490 16.27 16.44 -0.84
CA VAL A 490 17.08 15.24 -1.15
C VAL A 490 16.34 14.01 -0.71
N ASP A 491 16.15 13.10 -1.65
CA ASP A 491 15.48 11.82 -1.45
C ASP A 491 16.48 10.82 -0.88
N GLU A 492 16.22 10.31 0.32
CA GLU A 492 16.99 9.29 1.02
C GLU A 492 16.20 8.00 1.13
N HIS A 493 16.82 6.87 0.80
CA HIS A 493 16.21 5.55 0.87
C HIS A 493 16.91 4.66 1.89
N TYR A 494 16.15 3.89 2.69
CA TYR A 494 16.74 2.93 3.63
C TYR A 494 15.81 1.76 3.97
N TYR A 495 16.18 0.60 3.44
CA TYR A 495 15.65 -0.69 3.81
C TYR A 495 16.67 -1.36 4.74
N ARG A 496 16.44 -1.27 6.05
CA ARG A 496 17.41 -1.67 7.08
C ARG A 496 16.70 -2.41 8.22
N ASN A 497 17.49 -3.09 9.07
CA ASN A 497 16.94 -3.83 10.19
C ASN A 497 16.67 -2.97 11.43
N GLN A 498 16.05 -3.58 12.45
CA GLN A 498 15.66 -2.94 13.71
C GLN A 498 16.84 -2.21 14.38
N GLU A 499 18.02 -2.84 14.42
CA GLU A 499 19.20 -2.27 15.03
C GLU A 499 19.66 -0.99 14.34
N TRP A 500 19.60 -0.96 13.02
CA TRP A 500 19.92 0.23 12.25
C TRP A 500 18.94 1.37 12.54
N PHE A 501 17.62 1.08 12.58
CA PHE A 501 16.59 2.07 12.89
C PHE A 501 16.83 2.68 14.27
N MET A 502 17.11 1.87 15.29
CA MET A 502 17.42 2.38 16.64
C MET A 502 18.68 3.23 16.70
N LYS A 503 19.74 2.83 16.01
CA LYS A 503 20.99 3.62 15.93
C LYS A 503 20.82 4.95 15.19
N ASN A 504 19.80 5.07 14.36
CA ASN A 504 19.55 6.23 13.51
C ASN A 504 18.35 7.09 13.94
N VAL A 505 17.77 6.88 15.13
CA VAL A 505 16.72 7.76 15.68
C VAL A 505 17.19 9.22 15.79
N ALA A 506 18.48 9.44 16.00
CA ALA A 506 19.11 10.77 16.08
C ALA A 506 19.75 11.22 14.75
N ARG A 507 19.54 10.50 13.63
CA ARG A 507 20.18 10.74 12.34
C ARG A 507 20.15 12.23 11.92
N TYR A 508 18.97 12.83 11.99
CA TYR A 508 18.75 14.20 11.50
C TYR A 508 19.09 15.31 12.50
N ASP A 509 19.43 14.97 13.75
CA ASP A 509 19.79 15.95 14.78
C ASP A 509 21.05 16.77 14.36
N GLY A 510 21.97 16.12 13.62
CA GLY A 510 23.20 16.72 13.12
C GLY A 510 23.11 17.35 11.72
N TYR A 511 21.99 17.24 11.02
CA TYR A 511 21.87 17.78 9.65
C TYR A 511 21.82 19.30 9.63
N SER A 512 22.34 19.89 8.56
CA SER A 512 22.26 21.34 8.35
C SER A 512 20.81 21.81 8.27
N ARG A 513 20.47 22.84 9.01
CA ARG A 513 19.15 23.52 8.89
C ARG A 513 19.09 24.46 7.70
N LYS A 514 20.23 24.69 7.02
CA LYS A 514 20.35 25.48 5.79
C LYS A 514 20.55 24.56 4.60
N GLY A 515 20.01 24.91 3.44
CA GLY A 515 20.09 24.12 2.23
C GLY A 515 18.91 23.15 2.04
N PRO A 516 19.10 22.10 1.23
CA PRO A 516 18.05 21.15 0.90
C PRO A 516 17.43 20.49 2.13
N LYS A 517 16.15 20.16 2.04
CA LYS A 517 15.44 19.43 3.07
C LYS A 517 15.45 17.92 2.76
N VAL A 518 15.17 17.12 3.76
CA VAL A 518 15.11 15.66 3.61
C VAL A 518 13.72 15.24 3.18
N PHE A 519 13.70 14.38 2.19
CA PHE A 519 12.62 13.47 1.88
C PHE A 519 13.11 12.05 2.17
N ALA A 520 12.57 11.39 3.20
CA ALA A 520 12.76 9.96 3.44
C ALA A 520 11.79 9.19 2.51
N GLY A 521 12.16 9.06 1.23
CA GLY A 521 11.23 8.72 0.15
C GLY A 521 10.90 7.25 0.03
N GLU A 522 11.80 6.38 0.53
CA GLU A 522 11.53 4.95 0.64
C GLU A 522 12.17 4.39 1.90
N TYR A 523 11.36 3.83 2.79
CA TYR A 523 11.88 3.12 3.95
C TYR A 523 10.95 2.03 4.43
N ALA A 524 11.55 0.96 4.96
CA ALA A 524 10.87 -0.09 5.72
C ALA A 524 11.87 -0.79 6.64
N CYS A 525 11.41 -1.24 7.79
CA CYS A 525 12.20 -2.04 8.71
C CYS A 525 12.14 -3.52 8.30
N HIS A 526 13.29 -4.06 7.85
CA HIS A 526 13.48 -5.46 7.51
C HIS A 526 13.92 -6.24 8.73
N ILE A 527 13.12 -7.20 9.19
CA ILE A 527 13.47 -8.01 10.37
C ILE A 527 14.65 -8.93 10.08
N LYS A 528 15.48 -9.18 11.10
CA LYS A 528 16.56 -10.18 11.07
C LYS A 528 16.05 -11.59 11.32
N GLU A 529 14.97 -11.71 12.07
CA GLU A 529 14.36 -12.98 12.44
C GLU A 529 13.75 -13.66 11.22
N LYS A 530 13.62 -14.99 11.30
CA LYS A 530 12.94 -15.74 10.24
C LYS A 530 11.46 -15.32 10.22
N PRO A 531 10.96 -14.79 9.08
CA PRO A 531 9.56 -14.38 8.98
C PRO A 531 8.61 -15.58 9.08
N ALA A 532 7.37 -15.30 9.48
CA ALA A 532 6.29 -16.27 9.37
C ALA A 532 6.14 -16.73 7.89
N PRO A 533 5.65 -17.96 7.64
CA PRO A 533 5.55 -18.52 6.29
C PRO A 533 4.45 -17.85 5.44
N THR A 534 3.64 -16.96 6.01
CA THR A 534 2.62 -16.18 5.27
C THR A 534 3.26 -15.06 4.44
N PRO A 535 2.63 -14.60 3.37
CA PRO A 535 3.10 -13.44 2.61
C PRO A 535 3.40 -12.23 3.49
N GLU A 536 2.50 -11.91 4.40
CA GLU A 536 2.56 -10.77 5.32
C GLU A 536 3.60 -10.92 6.45
N GLY A 537 4.25 -12.07 6.55
CA GLY A 537 5.08 -12.45 7.68
C GLY A 537 6.32 -11.59 7.96
N MET A 538 6.67 -10.65 7.08
CA MET A 538 7.69 -9.63 7.32
C MET A 538 7.14 -8.39 8.03
N ASN A 539 5.83 -8.15 7.98
CA ASN A 539 5.16 -7.01 8.60
C ASN A 539 4.79 -7.32 10.06
N VAL A 540 5.78 -7.61 10.88
CA VAL A 540 5.58 -7.92 12.29
C VAL A 540 5.54 -6.65 13.14
N PHE A 541 4.95 -6.77 14.33
CA PHE A 541 4.82 -5.65 15.25
C PHE A 541 6.17 -5.05 15.67
N ASP A 542 7.21 -5.87 15.83
CA ASP A 542 8.54 -5.39 16.20
C ASP A 542 9.16 -4.48 15.12
N ALA A 543 8.98 -4.82 13.83
CA ALA A 543 9.39 -3.95 12.73
C ALA A 543 8.65 -2.59 12.79
N ALA A 544 7.33 -2.63 12.95
CA ALA A 544 6.50 -1.42 13.07
C ALA A 544 6.91 -0.56 14.27
N LEU A 545 7.23 -1.18 15.40
CA LEU A 545 7.66 -0.46 16.61
C LEU A 545 8.99 0.27 16.40
N HIS A 546 9.93 -0.33 15.66
CA HIS A 546 11.21 0.30 15.33
C HIS A 546 11.07 1.43 14.31
N GLU A 547 10.13 1.32 13.37
CA GLU A 547 9.74 2.43 12.49
C GLU A 547 9.12 3.58 13.30
N ALA A 548 8.22 3.27 14.24
CA ALA A 548 7.65 4.28 15.13
C ALA A 548 8.74 5.03 15.91
N ALA A 549 9.76 4.32 16.39
CA ALA A 549 10.92 4.90 17.08
C ALA A 549 11.69 5.86 16.16
N ALA A 550 12.01 5.47 14.93
CA ALA A 550 12.69 6.32 13.96
C ALA A 550 11.87 7.57 13.61
N MET A 551 10.55 7.43 13.48
CA MET A 551 9.64 8.54 13.16
C MET A 551 9.58 9.59 14.26
N THR A 552 9.92 9.26 15.53
CA THR A 552 10.14 10.30 16.55
C THR A 552 11.28 11.22 16.19
N GLY A 553 12.32 10.69 15.53
CA GLY A 553 13.45 11.45 14.99
C GLY A 553 13.06 12.34 13.80
N PHE A 554 12.20 11.85 12.90
CA PHE A 554 11.67 12.66 11.79
C PHE A 554 10.88 13.86 12.34
N GLU A 555 9.93 13.59 13.22
CA GLU A 555 9.07 14.62 13.81
C GLU A 555 9.85 15.67 14.59
N ARG A 556 10.80 15.23 15.42
CA ARG A 556 11.67 16.14 16.18
C ARG A 556 12.45 17.09 15.29
N ASN A 557 12.81 16.65 14.08
CA ASN A 557 13.57 17.38 13.10
C ASN A 557 12.72 17.89 11.93
N ALA A 558 11.49 18.31 12.16
CA ALA A 558 10.57 18.79 11.11
C ALA A 558 11.07 20.05 10.36
N ASP A 559 12.08 20.73 10.87
CA ASP A 559 12.78 21.81 10.17
C ASP A 559 13.80 21.32 9.13
N VAL A 560 14.09 20.01 9.14
CA VAL A 560 14.97 19.31 8.19
C VAL A 560 14.19 18.27 7.39
N VAL A 561 13.43 17.39 8.05
CA VAL A 561 12.63 16.34 7.42
C VAL A 561 11.28 16.92 7.03
N HIS A 562 11.03 17.09 5.74
CA HIS A 562 9.80 17.68 5.24
C HIS A 562 8.80 16.65 4.73
N MET A 563 9.30 15.46 4.35
CA MET A 563 8.47 14.34 3.85
C MET A 563 9.08 13.00 4.24
N ALA A 564 8.21 12.02 4.50
CA ALA A 564 8.58 10.62 4.70
C ALA A 564 7.49 9.72 4.15
N THR A 565 7.85 8.71 3.35
CA THR A 565 6.92 7.78 2.71
C THR A 565 7.39 6.34 2.90
N TYR A 566 6.53 5.51 3.51
CA TYR A 566 6.79 4.07 3.63
C TYR A 566 6.72 3.40 2.25
N ALA A 567 7.58 2.42 2.00
CA ALA A 567 7.65 1.72 0.72
C ALA A 567 7.94 0.21 0.89
N PRO A 568 7.34 -0.67 0.03
CA PRO A 568 6.26 -0.41 -0.90
C PRO A 568 4.88 -0.31 -0.23
N LEU A 569 3.89 0.20 -1.00
CA LEU A 569 2.54 0.46 -0.49
C LEU A 569 1.65 -0.77 -0.47
N PHE A 570 1.58 -1.51 -1.60
CA PHE A 570 0.67 -2.62 -1.81
C PHE A 570 1.38 -3.89 -2.25
N ALA A 571 0.89 -5.04 -1.78
CA ALA A 571 1.28 -6.33 -2.31
C ALA A 571 0.09 -7.29 -2.39
N HIS A 572 -0.08 -7.94 -3.55
CA HIS A 572 -1.00 -9.05 -3.69
C HIS A 572 -0.41 -10.32 -3.05
N VAL A 573 -1.16 -11.01 -2.18
CA VAL A 573 -0.66 -12.17 -1.43
C VAL A 573 -0.15 -13.32 -2.32
N GLU A 574 -0.64 -13.41 -3.54
CA GLU A 574 -0.17 -14.40 -4.52
C GLU A 574 0.86 -13.83 -5.51
N GLY A 575 0.93 -12.49 -5.64
CA GLY A 575 1.78 -11.80 -6.61
C GLY A 575 3.04 -11.16 -6.05
N TRP A 576 3.27 -11.20 -4.74
CA TRP A 576 4.40 -10.52 -4.14
C TRP A 576 5.75 -11.09 -4.58
N GLN A 577 6.71 -10.20 -4.75
CA GLN A 577 8.11 -10.49 -5.05
C GLN A 577 9.05 -9.83 -4.03
N TRP A 578 8.64 -8.67 -3.53
CA TRP A 578 9.32 -7.90 -2.48
C TRP A 578 8.42 -7.78 -1.24
N ARG A 579 9.01 -7.66 -0.07
CA ARG A 579 8.35 -7.41 1.23
C ARG A 579 9.35 -6.88 2.26
N PRO A 580 8.93 -6.15 3.31
CA PRO A 580 7.55 -5.94 3.76
C PRO A 580 6.80 -4.90 2.92
N ASP A 581 5.46 -4.91 2.99
CA ASP A 581 4.58 -3.97 2.31
C ASP A 581 3.56 -3.36 3.28
N LEU A 582 3.07 -2.16 3.03
CA LEU A 582 2.21 -1.47 4.00
C LEU A 582 0.81 -2.08 4.11
N ILE A 583 0.23 -2.43 2.97
CA ILE A 583 -1.11 -3.01 2.84
C ILE A 583 -1.03 -4.24 1.95
N TRP A 584 -1.51 -5.37 2.46
CA TRP A 584 -1.63 -6.59 1.69
C TRP A 584 -3.05 -6.77 1.16
N VAL A 585 -3.17 -7.33 -0.05
CA VAL A 585 -4.45 -7.51 -0.71
C VAL A 585 -4.60 -8.91 -1.28
N ASP A 586 -5.83 -9.39 -1.34
CA ASP A 586 -6.25 -10.50 -2.18
C ASP A 586 -7.33 -10.01 -3.16
N ASN A 587 -7.94 -10.93 -3.90
CA ASN A 587 -8.96 -10.57 -4.87
C ASN A 587 -10.28 -10.03 -4.25
N LEU A 588 -10.49 -10.15 -2.96
CA LEU A 588 -11.74 -9.76 -2.28
C LEU A 588 -11.56 -8.67 -1.23
N THR A 589 -10.37 -8.50 -0.68
CA THR A 589 -10.19 -7.71 0.54
C THR A 589 -8.76 -7.22 0.72
N THR A 590 -8.58 -6.33 1.69
CA THR A 590 -7.29 -5.78 2.12
C THR A 590 -6.98 -6.13 3.57
N VAL A 591 -5.71 -6.03 3.96
CA VAL A 591 -5.28 -6.08 5.36
C VAL A 591 -4.27 -4.97 5.64
N ARG A 592 -4.55 -4.18 6.66
CA ARG A 592 -3.67 -3.14 7.21
C ARG A 592 -2.66 -3.79 8.14
N THR A 593 -1.39 -3.59 7.87
CA THR A 593 -0.30 -4.14 8.70
C THR A 593 -0.11 -3.34 9.99
N PRO A 594 0.63 -3.84 10.98
CA PRO A 594 1.07 -3.01 12.12
C PRO A 594 1.85 -1.76 11.69
N ASN A 595 2.64 -1.86 10.59
CA ASN A 595 3.37 -0.75 9.99
C ASN A 595 2.40 0.33 9.46
N TYR A 596 1.28 -0.05 8.83
CA TYR A 596 0.23 0.87 8.41
C TYR A 596 -0.29 1.70 9.59
N TYR A 597 -0.58 1.05 10.72
CA TYR A 597 -1.10 1.75 11.89
C TYR A 597 -0.08 2.71 12.53
N VAL A 598 1.21 2.42 12.44
CA VAL A 598 2.26 3.38 12.84
C VAL A 598 2.20 4.62 11.96
N GLN A 599 2.18 4.47 10.63
CA GLN A 599 2.09 5.61 9.70
C GLN A 599 0.81 6.41 9.94
N GLN A 600 -0.34 5.73 10.11
CA GLN A 600 -1.64 6.35 10.39
C GLN A 600 -1.62 7.16 11.69
N LEU A 601 -1.07 6.62 12.77
CA LEU A 601 -1.03 7.31 14.06
C LEU A 601 -0.18 8.59 14.00
N TYR A 602 0.90 8.60 13.23
CA TYR A 602 1.67 9.82 12.98
C TYR A 602 0.90 10.79 12.09
N ALA A 603 0.33 10.34 10.99
CA ALA A 603 -0.40 11.18 10.03
C ALA A 603 -1.66 11.81 10.61
N MET A 604 -2.37 11.10 11.50
CA MET A 604 -3.56 11.63 12.21
C MET A 604 -3.21 12.53 13.40
N ASN A 605 -1.96 12.56 13.83
CA ASN A 605 -1.50 13.32 14.99
C ASN A 605 -0.26 14.17 14.68
N PRO A 606 -0.24 14.91 13.56
CA PRO A 606 0.97 15.62 13.13
C PRO A 606 1.27 16.84 14.01
N GLY A 607 0.24 17.41 14.67
CA GLY A 607 0.34 18.73 15.29
C GLY A 607 0.62 19.83 14.27
N THR A 608 0.93 21.05 14.75
CA THR A 608 1.32 22.19 13.89
C THR A 608 2.77 22.60 14.09
N ASN A 609 3.31 22.36 15.30
CA ASN A 609 4.66 22.75 15.66
C ASN A 609 5.33 21.68 16.54
N VAL A 610 6.60 21.47 16.32
CA VAL A 610 7.43 20.62 17.19
C VAL A 610 7.59 21.28 18.57
N LEU A 611 7.57 20.46 19.62
CA LEU A 611 7.96 20.85 20.97
C LEU A 611 9.28 20.16 21.34
N THR A 612 10.20 20.93 21.96
CA THR A 612 11.44 20.34 22.44
C THR A 612 11.16 19.45 23.64
N LEU A 613 11.42 18.15 23.50
CA LEU A 613 11.28 17.14 24.54
C LEU A 613 12.66 16.54 24.83
N THR A 614 13.08 16.60 26.09
CA THR A 614 14.41 16.16 26.52
C THR A 614 14.34 15.38 27.83
N GLU A 615 15.40 14.61 28.08
CA GLU A 615 15.73 14.04 29.38
C GLU A 615 17.14 14.47 29.82
N ASP A 616 17.39 14.52 31.11
CA ASP A 616 18.70 14.83 31.66
C ASP A 616 19.53 13.55 31.79
N VAL A 617 20.54 13.42 30.94
CA VAL A 617 21.43 12.25 30.90
C VAL A 617 22.78 12.56 31.50
N MET A 618 23.23 11.74 32.45
CA MET A 618 24.56 11.81 33.03
C MET A 618 25.53 10.99 32.18
N ALA A 619 26.42 11.66 31.48
CA ALA A 619 27.48 10.94 30.75
C ALA A 619 28.52 10.35 31.73
N PRO A 620 29.16 9.21 31.41
CA PRO A 620 30.22 8.64 32.23
C PRO A 620 31.30 9.67 32.55
N GLY A 621 31.56 9.89 33.83
CA GLY A 621 32.58 10.86 34.32
C GLY A 621 32.12 12.33 34.29
N ALA A 622 30.91 12.65 33.88
CA ALA A 622 30.39 14.00 33.91
C ALA A 622 29.96 14.43 35.32
N LYS A 623 30.19 15.70 35.66
CA LYS A 623 29.78 16.29 36.97
C LYS A 623 28.34 16.79 36.99
N LYS A 624 27.71 16.91 35.80
CA LYS A 624 26.32 17.37 35.64
C LYS A 624 25.65 16.65 34.51
N ALA A 625 24.37 16.33 34.66
CA ALA A 625 23.55 15.83 33.57
C ALA A 625 23.37 16.93 32.49
N LYS A 626 23.20 16.49 31.25
CA LYS A 626 22.88 17.36 30.12
C LYS A 626 21.54 16.95 29.55
N ALA A 627 20.70 17.93 29.24
CA ALA A 627 19.47 17.72 28.51
C ALA A 627 19.78 17.17 27.10
N GLN A 628 19.22 16.00 26.76
CA GLN A 628 19.35 15.34 25.45
C GLN A 628 17.99 14.93 24.94
N PRO A 629 17.79 14.83 23.62
CA PRO A 629 16.60 14.22 23.05
C PRO A 629 16.45 12.76 23.50
N VAL A 630 15.21 12.29 23.59
CA VAL A 630 14.87 10.92 23.97
C VAL A 630 14.95 10.03 22.71
N THR A 631 16.09 9.38 22.49
CA THR A 631 16.46 8.72 21.24
C THR A 631 16.81 7.25 21.38
N GLY A 632 16.22 6.56 22.36
CA GLY A 632 16.42 5.11 22.54
C GLY A 632 17.17 4.72 23.79
N GLN A 633 17.49 5.69 24.69
CA GLN A 633 18.07 5.38 25.99
C GLN A 633 17.09 4.46 26.75
N ASP A 634 17.60 3.32 27.21
CA ASP A 634 16.81 2.26 27.86
C ASP A 634 15.57 1.81 27.06
N GLY A 635 15.66 1.91 25.71
CA GLY A 635 14.63 1.48 24.79
C GLY A 635 13.47 2.50 24.60
N LEU A 636 13.53 3.70 25.19
CA LEU A 636 12.50 4.72 25.01
C LEU A 636 12.92 5.75 23.94
N CYS A 637 12.05 5.96 22.94
CA CYS A 637 12.12 7.06 21.99
C CYS A 637 10.90 7.96 22.18
N ALA A 638 11.06 9.29 21.99
CA ALA A 638 9.94 10.20 22.16
C ALA A 638 10.03 11.43 21.26
N SER A 639 8.85 11.93 20.89
CA SER A 639 8.67 13.25 20.28
C SER A 639 7.42 13.92 20.85
N ALA A 640 7.34 15.22 20.70
CA ALA A 640 6.18 15.99 21.12
C ALA A 640 5.87 17.11 20.14
N VAL A 641 4.58 17.36 19.94
CA VAL A 641 4.07 18.41 19.06
C VAL A 641 2.93 19.18 19.73
N TYR A 642 2.72 20.40 19.30
CA TYR A 642 1.56 21.20 19.65
C TYR A 642 0.64 21.34 18.45
N ASP A 643 -0.62 21.04 18.64
CA ASP A 643 -1.67 21.34 17.67
C ASP A 643 -2.35 22.67 18.05
N LYS A 644 -2.00 23.72 17.31
CA LYS A 644 -2.53 25.05 17.51
C LYS A 644 -4.04 25.14 17.25
N ASN A 645 -4.54 24.29 16.32
CA ASN A 645 -5.94 24.34 15.90
C ASN A 645 -6.84 23.69 16.96
N ALA A 646 -6.37 22.59 17.54
CA ALA A 646 -7.08 21.88 18.60
C ALA A 646 -6.71 22.36 20.03
N GLY A 647 -5.65 23.17 20.18
CA GLY A 647 -5.13 23.59 21.47
C GLY A 647 -4.54 22.43 22.28
N LYS A 648 -4.02 21.39 21.64
CA LYS A 648 -3.61 20.15 22.27
C LYS A 648 -2.09 19.94 22.25
N TYR A 649 -1.56 19.42 23.35
CA TYR A 649 -0.21 18.87 23.43
C TYR A 649 -0.28 17.38 23.09
N ILE A 650 0.49 16.95 22.09
CA ILE A 650 0.52 15.56 21.63
C ILE A 650 1.91 15.01 21.90
N VAL A 651 1.99 13.94 22.70
CA VAL A 651 3.26 13.30 23.06
C VAL A 651 3.25 11.86 22.56
N LYS A 652 4.24 11.52 21.73
CA LYS A 652 4.44 10.20 21.18
C LYS A 652 5.58 9.52 21.91
N LEU A 653 5.29 8.37 22.52
CA LEU A 653 6.23 7.59 23.32
C LEU A 653 6.33 6.18 22.71
N VAL A 654 7.52 5.78 22.37
CA VAL A 654 7.81 4.47 21.78
C VAL A 654 8.76 3.70 22.69
N ASN A 655 8.23 2.71 23.40
CA ASN A 655 9.00 1.83 24.26
C ASN A 655 9.29 0.52 23.53
N VAL A 656 10.49 0.37 22.96
CA VAL A 656 10.94 -0.86 22.31
C VAL A 656 11.52 -1.88 23.31
N GLY A 657 11.67 -1.48 24.58
CA GLY A 657 12.22 -2.31 25.66
C GLY A 657 11.23 -3.35 26.18
N ASP A 658 11.74 -4.28 27.00
CA ASP A 658 10.98 -5.39 27.58
C ASP A 658 10.38 -5.06 28.96
N LYS A 659 10.54 -3.82 29.42
CA LYS A 659 10.01 -3.33 30.70
C LYS A 659 9.14 -2.10 30.49
N ALA A 660 8.10 -1.96 31.31
CA ALA A 660 7.33 -0.74 31.36
C ALA A 660 8.21 0.44 31.83
N GLN A 661 7.93 1.64 31.33
CA GLN A 661 8.63 2.88 31.69
C GLN A 661 7.69 3.77 32.48
N GLN A 662 8.08 4.15 33.71
CA GLN A 662 7.38 5.21 34.44
C GLN A 662 8.00 6.57 34.10
N ILE A 663 7.18 7.53 33.72
CA ILE A 663 7.61 8.81 33.18
C ILE A 663 6.95 9.94 34.00
N ALA A 664 7.77 10.87 34.46
CA ALA A 664 7.32 12.17 34.96
C ALA A 664 7.63 13.23 33.88
N LEU A 665 6.59 13.69 33.21
CA LEU A 665 6.67 14.65 32.12
C LEU A 665 6.38 16.06 32.62
N THR A 666 7.40 16.90 32.65
CA THR A 666 7.29 18.30 33.04
C THR A 666 6.91 19.17 31.84
N PHE A 667 5.80 19.92 31.95
CA PHE A 667 5.36 20.94 31.00
C PHE A 667 6.04 22.27 31.33
N LYS A 668 7.27 22.45 30.87
CA LYS A 668 8.07 23.66 31.11
C LYS A 668 7.47 24.88 30.41
N GLY A 669 7.05 25.86 31.17
CA GLY A 669 6.38 27.06 30.66
C GLY A 669 4.92 27.19 31.15
N LEU A 670 4.33 26.09 31.61
CA LEU A 670 3.04 26.11 32.27
C LEU A 670 3.23 26.17 33.80
N LYS A 671 2.30 26.82 34.48
CA LYS A 671 2.22 26.83 35.98
C LYS A 671 1.48 25.59 36.49
N VAL A 672 0.53 25.10 35.70
CA VAL A 672 -0.32 23.93 35.98
C VAL A 672 -0.27 23.01 34.75
N ALA A 673 -0.26 21.70 34.94
CA ALA A 673 -0.35 20.73 33.87
C ALA A 673 -1.66 20.91 33.08
N PRO A 674 -1.70 20.50 31.81
CA PRO A 674 -2.94 20.46 31.04
C PRO A 674 -3.95 19.51 31.68
N ASP A 675 -5.19 19.60 31.26
CA ASP A 675 -6.29 18.76 31.74
C ASP A 675 -6.02 17.28 31.48
N VAL A 676 -5.60 16.56 32.52
CA VAL A 676 -5.35 15.11 32.45
C VAL A 676 -6.63 14.30 32.58
N GLU A 677 -7.72 14.87 33.06
CA GLU A 677 -9.00 14.17 33.20
C GLU A 677 -9.63 13.88 31.86
N ASN A 678 -9.40 14.73 30.85
CA ASN A 678 -9.84 14.58 29.50
C ASN A 678 -8.73 14.12 28.54
N ALA A 679 -7.58 13.74 29.08
CA ALA A 679 -6.49 13.20 28.27
C ALA A 679 -6.87 11.85 27.67
N THR A 680 -6.48 11.64 26.42
CA THR A 680 -6.63 10.34 25.72
C THR A 680 -5.27 9.73 25.41
N VAL A 681 -5.25 8.42 25.30
CA VAL A 681 -4.10 7.69 24.80
C VAL A 681 -4.54 6.69 23.74
N THR A 682 -3.88 6.72 22.58
CA THR A 682 -3.99 5.66 21.58
C THR A 682 -2.73 4.83 21.63
N THR A 683 -2.88 3.52 21.83
CA THR A 683 -1.75 2.58 21.91
C THR A 683 -1.78 1.57 20.77
N LEU A 684 -0.60 1.26 20.25
CA LEU A 684 -0.34 0.09 19.43
C LEU A 684 0.60 -0.82 20.24
N HIS A 685 0.14 -2.01 20.59
CA HIS A 685 0.83 -2.91 21.52
C HIS A 685 0.61 -4.38 21.17
N SER A 686 1.62 -5.20 21.42
CA SER A 686 1.53 -6.65 21.42
C SER A 686 2.61 -7.25 22.32
N ASP A 687 2.23 -8.23 23.15
CA ASP A 687 3.19 -9.05 23.93
C ASP A 687 4.05 -9.97 23.04
N ASN A 688 3.57 -10.24 21.82
CA ASN A 688 4.30 -11.00 20.83
C ASN A 688 4.93 -10.05 19.78
N PRO A 689 6.25 -9.84 19.79
CA PRO A 689 6.92 -8.98 18.82
C PRO A 689 6.79 -9.47 17.37
N MET A 690 6.60 -10.78 17.17
CA MET A 690 6.40 -11.38 15.84
C MET A 690 4.93 -11.44 15.41
N ALA A 691 4.01 -10.79 16.14
CA ALA A 691 2.62 -10.70 15.73
C ALA A 691 2.47 -9.89 14.43
N CYS A 692 1.68 -10.39 13.50
CA CYS A 692 1.35 -9.72 12.24
C CYS A 692 -0.15 -9.85 11.94
N ASN A 693 -0.68 -8.90 11.18
CA ASN A 693 -2.00 -8.98 10.61
C ASN A 693 -1.91 -9.72 9.27
N THR A 694 -2.86 -10.61 9.00
CA THR A 694 -2.94 -11.37 7.75
C THR A 694 -4.33 -11.29 7.15
N ILE A 695 -4.49 -11.65 5.88
CA ILE A 695 -5.82 -11.72 5.24
C ILE A 695 -6.82 -12.54 6.08
N GLN A 696 -6.36 -13.63 6.73
CA GLN A 696 -7.21 -14.47 7.57
C GLN A 696 -7.42 -13.92 8.98
N LYS A 697 -6.50 -13.06 9.47
CA LYS A 697 -6.53 -12.50 10.83
C LYS A 697 -6.13 -11.02 10.80
N LYS A 698 -7.09 -10.17 10.42
CA LYS A 698 -6.84 -8.75 10.11
C LYS A 698 -6.57 -7.85 11.32
N SER A 699 -6.93 -8.27 12.53
CA SER A 699 -6.96 -7.42 13.71
C SER A 699 -6.17 -8.02 14.88
N VAL A 700 -4.99 -8.60 14.59
CA VAL A 700 -4.09 -9.13 15.64
C VAL A 700 -3.39 -7.99 16.38
N VAL A 701 -2.93 -6.98 15.63
CA VAL A 701 -2.28 -5.77 16.14
C VAL A 701 -2.98 -4.57 15.53
N VAL A 702 -3.77 -3.87 16.34
CA VAL A 702 -4.54 -2.69 15.92
C VAL A 702 -4.48 -1.61 17.00
N PRO A 703 -4.60 -0.33 16.66
CA PRO A 703 -4.65 0.74 17.63
C PRO A 703 -5.85 0.62 18.58
N THR A 704 -5.63 0.94 19.84
CA THR A 704 -6.69 1.05 20.84
C THR A 704 -6.65 2.43 21.44
N GLU A 705 -7.72 3.19 21.30
CA GLU A 705 -7.89 4.50 21.94
C GLU A 705 -8.72 4.37 23.22
N MET A 706 -8.27 5.02 24.27
CA MET A 706 -8.95 5.05 25.56
C MET A 706 -8.68 6.36 26.28
N LYS A 707 -9.46 6.64 27.32
CA LYS A 707 -9.12 7.67 28.30
C LYS A 707 -7.79 7.30 28.95
N ALA A 708 -6.89 8.25 29.12
CA ALA A 708 -5.57 8.00 29.70
C ALA A 708 -5.68 7.69 31.21
N MET A 709 -5.97 6.41 31.53
CA MET A 709 -6.07 5.94 32.90
C MET A 709 -4.71 5.85 33.58
N GLY A 710 -4.67 6.11 34.91
CA GLY A 710 -3.44 6.09 35.68
C GLY A 710 -2.50 7.27 35.41
N VAL A 711 -2.93 8.24 34.62
CA VAL A 711 -2.24 9.52 34.44
C VAL A 711 -2.63 10.43 35.59
N THR A 712 -1.63 10.95 36.27
CA THR A 712 -1.82 11.91 37.39
C THR A 712 -1.03 13.17 37.13
N ALA A 713 -1.49 14.28 37.68
CA ALA A 713 -0.80 15.56 37.56
C ALA A 713 -0.56 16.19 38.93
N GLU A 714 0.65 16.70 39.12
CA GLU A 714 1.00 17.55 40.21
C GLU A 714 1.69 18.81 39.69
N LYS A 715 1.08 19.98 39.91
CA LYS A 715 1.53 21.26 39.31
C LYS A 715 1.59 21.16 37.80
N ASN A 716 2.78 21.30 37.21
CA ASN A 716 3.03 21.17 35.77
C ASN A 716 3.71 19.86 35.39
N VAL A 717 3.68 18.84 36.26
CA VAL A 717 4.24 17.51 36.01
C VAL A 717 3.11 16.51 35.86
N VAL A 718 3.15 15.74 34.77
CA VAL A 718 2.24 14.64 34.48
C VAL A 718 3.00 13.31 34.64
N THR A 719 2.49 12.43 35.50
CA THR A 719 3.05 11.08 35.67
C THR A 719 2.21 10.06 34.87
N LEU A 720 2.89 9.22 34.10
CA LEU A 720 2.27 8.19 33.27
C LEU A 720 3.17 6.94 33.14
N THR A 721 2.60 5.85 32.70
CA THR A 721 3.33 4.59 32.44
C THR A 721 3.16 4.17 31.00
N VAL A 722 4.27 3.88 30.33
CA VAL A 722 4.28 3.29 28.97
C VAL A 722 4.66 1.80 29.10
N PRO A 723 3.76 0.88 28.79
CA PRO A 723 4.06 -0.55 28.85
C PRO A 723 5.27 -0.95 27.97
N ALA A 724 5.85 -2.11 28.23
CA ALA A 724 6.83 -2.72 27.32
C ALA A 724 6.26 -2.86 25.91
N LYS A 725 7.10 -2.84 24.90
CA LYS A 725 6.70 -3.07 23.51
C LYS A 725 5.42 -2.27 23.12
N THR A 726 5.46 -0.96 23.29
CA THR A 726 4.29 -0.11 23.07
C THR A 726 4.65 1.16 22.32
N PHE A 727 3.88 1.49 21.30
CA PHE A 727 3.78 2.84 20.75
C PHE A 727 2.52 3.51 21.31
N ALA A 728 2.68 4.64 22.01
CA ALA A 728 1.60 5.37 22.65
C ALA A 728 1.58 6.83 22.20
N VAL A 729 0.39 7.32 21.84
CA VAL A 729 0.11 8.71 21.47
C VAL A 729 -0.80 9.31 22.52
N TYR A 730 -0.27 10.17 23.38
CA TYR A 730 -1.01 10.90 24.40
C TYR A 730 -1.44 12.27 23.88
N LYS A 731 -2.69 12.65 24.16
CA LYS A 731 -3.25 13.97 23.84
C LYS A 731 -3.76 14.63 25.14
N PHE A 732 -3.18 15.78 25.45
CA PHE A 732 -3.52 16.57 26.64
C PHE A 732 -4.22 17.85 26.27
#